data_86aecbfa98652206ac91112dff5e17e2
#
_entry.id   86aecbfa98652206ac91112dff5e17e2
#
_cell.length_a   1.000
_cell.length_b   1.000
_cell.length_c   1.000
_cell.angle_alpha   90.00
_cell.angle_beta   90.00
_cell.angle_gamma   90.00
#
_symmetry.space_group_name_H-M   'P 1'
#
loop_
_entity.id
_entity.type
_entity.pdbx_description
1 polymer ?
#
loop_
_entity_poly.entity_id
_entity_poly.type
_entity_poly.pdbx_seq_one_letter_code
_entity_poly.pdbx_strand_id
1 'polypeptide(L)'
;MIRRGIRRWFHLALRRRDQWEREVEDEIKLHLTLRAEQLTAQGASPNEAFDEAVRRFGTLAESRARLIDAARHREAHMQRTEYLSDLRQDLSFAIRTLRRDKGWTTITILTLTLGIGAATAVFSAVSSVLLHPVAYPDADRVVLVYQQPAKGNNTGINVTISPSAPIIRAWKTDAHAFEAVEAFGQSDMQMRTTSDWVDVHATRIGPDFASFAGVRPIVGRIFTAAELATDKRGVLLSEGLWRTRLGADPGVVGRSITLDDSTYRILGVLPATLRLPRVGASTTDVWLPLDLRNDHIGASVVARLRPGIDATHATAELDSVYARVTAALGEKATLHAFVAPPGRQVSFRDSLMLLGYAVALVLLVACANVAHLMLARASTRRRELAIRTALGAGRSRVFRQLLTESVLLAFAGGALGVFAGWLGLRAILAASPTSLPALTLAHVDYTTLGAALAITIVTSVVFGVLGAMQAGRESTNEALKSGTQRSATGRGRVRQVLVVTEMALSATLVVGASMLVRSVVNLQRANLGFEPSGLYTIRPSVPRGHFGNRAARGLFLRTLETRIASIPGVTSVTMASAPPGWWTFSIGRLEIEGRPAPPATLTEFIRVNNIQRGYFGVMRQGLVAGGEFTDTTGAAHQVIVNAGFARKQWRDESPIGKHIRIAHEGTEPWLTVVGVAADAATGGPVTGDATSPLLYTAAADSFAAALLVRTSGKGDLLQPVQALAHAIDKDATVKLLSVETGVADAIAEPRFVMLLLTLFTALALSLAAIGLYGVVGYAVSQRTREIGIRVALGAPRSRIARSVIGAGVALAISGTAIGLAIAHWGTKVIETQLYGVARSDGASFAAAAIVLVVAALIACIVPARRALAVDPMTAIRAD
;
A
#
# COMPACT_ATOMS: atom_id res chain seq x y z
N MET A 1 37.63 0.75 -17.16
CA MET A 1 38.42 0.50 -15.93
C MET A 1 37.78 -0.50 -14.99
N ILE A 2 36.46 -0.58 -14.89
CA ILE A 2 35.72 -1.52 -14.00
C ILE A 2 35.92 -3.01 -14.38
N ARG A 3 36.04 -3.36 -15.66
CA ARG A 3 36.24 -4.76 -16.12
C ARG A 3 37.58 -5.39 -15.70
N ARG A 4 38.66 -4.62 -15.47
CA ARG A 4 39.97 -5.15 -15.03
C ARG A 4 40.03 -5.41 -13.51
N GLY A 5 39.27 -4.70 -12.69
CA GLY A 5 39.19 -4.91 -11.24
C GLY A 5 38.49 -6.21 -10.87
N ILE A 6 37.34 -6.49 -11.49
CA ILE A 6 36.54 -7.70 -11.22
C ILE A 6 37.31 -8.98 -11.62
N ARG A 7 38.05 -8.97 -12.75
CA ARG A 7 38.91 -10.10 -13.19
C ARG A 7 40.06 -10.40 -12.22
N ARG A 8 40.55 -9.44 -11.44
CA ARG A 8 41.57 -9.68 -10.42
C ARG A 8 41.03 -10.27 -9.13
N TRP A 9 39.75 -10.06 -8.83
CA TRP A 9 39.08 -10.58 -7.63
C TRP A 9 38.56 -12.01 -7.81
N PHE A 10 38.10 -12.33 -8.99
CA PHE A 10 37.77 -13.68 -9.40
C PHE A 10 38.96 -14.19 -10.21
N HIS A 11 39.94 -14.78 -9.55
CA HIS A 11 40.93 -15.61 -10.21
C HIS A 11 40.22 -16.84 -10.79
N LEU A 12 39.51 -16.68 -11.84
CA LEU A 12 39.31 -17.70 -12.82
C LEU A 12 40.71 -17.99 -13.36
N ALA A 13 41.30 -19.07 -12.93
CA ALA A 13 42.55 -19.57 -13.48
C ALA A 13 42.29 -20.02 -14.93
N LEU A 14 42.12 -19.03 -15.79
CA LEU A 14 42.23 -19.26 -17.22
C LEU A 14 43.71 -19.49 -17.47
N ARG A 15 44.10 -20.74 -17.54
CA ARG A 15 45.39 -21.10 -18.16
C ARG A 15 45.47 -20.33 -19.47
N ARG A 16 46.57 -19.65 -19.73
CA ARG A 16 46.72 -18.86 -20.94
C ARG A 16 46.63 -19.82 -22.13
N ARG A 17 45.93 -19.44 -23.17
CA ARG A 17 45.77 -20.19 -24.41
C ARG A 17 47.09 -20.75 -24.92
N ASP A 18 48.19 -20.02 -24.73
CA ASP A 18 49.59 -20.37 -25.09
C ASP A 18 50.20 -21.53 -24.23
N GLN A 19 49.59 -21.95 -23.14
CA GLN A 19 50.14 -23.01 -22.29
C GLN A 19 49.69 -24.40 -22.80
N TRP A 20 48.45 -24.57 -23.12
CA TRP A 20 48.01 -25.88 -23.64
C TRP A 20 48.41 -26.09 -25.14
N GLU A 21 48.50 -25.01 -25.91
CA GLU A 21 49.07 -25.14 -27.26
C GLU A 21 50.51 -25.67 -27.17
N ARG A 22 51.28 -25.26 -26.19
CA ARG A 22 52.62 -25.79 -25.92
C ARG A 22 52.59 -27.23 -25.36
N GLU A 23 51.73 -27.55 -24.39
CA GLU A 23 51.60 -28.88 -23.83
C GLU A 23 51.19 -29.91 -24.92
N VAL A 24 50.25 -29.56 -25.78
CA VAL A 24 49.83 -30.40 -26.91
C VAL A 24 50.95 -30.53 -27.92
N GLU A 25 51.74 -29.49 -28.16
CA GLU A 25 52.87 -29.50 -29.06
C GLU A 25 54.02 -30.35 -28.55
N ASP A 26 54.30 -30.32 -27.27
CA ASP A 26 55.28 -31.15 -26.59
C ASP A 26 54.84 -32.62 -26.55
N GLU A 27 53.54 -32.89 -26.33
CA GLU A 27 52.97 -34.25 -26.36
C GLU A 27 53.02 -34.87 -27.78
N ILE A 28 52.75 -34.10 -28.82
CA ILE A 28 52.88 -34.56 -30.22
C ILE A 28 54.37 -34.85 -30.55
N LYS A 29 55.28 -33.94 -30.17
CA LYS A 29 56.71 -34.14 -30.36
C LYS A 29 57.22 -35.42 -29.67
N LEU A 30 56.79 -35.61 -28.40
CA LEU A 30 57.18 -36.81 -27.64
C LEU A 30 56.68 -38.11 -28.36
N HIS A 31 55.40 -38.12 -28.80
CA HIS A 31 54.88 -39.27 -29.52
C HIS A 31 55.56 -39.52 -30.85
N LEU A 32 55.89 -38.51 -31.61
CA LEU A 32 56.64 -38.62 -32.86
C LEU A 32 58.09 -39.13 -32.61
N THR A 33 58.76 -38.63 -31.58
CA THR A 33 60.11 -39.05 -31.19
C THR A 33 60.13 -40.51 -30.75
N LEU A 34 59.26 -40.97 -29.86
CA LEU A 34 59.14 -42.32 -29.42
C LEU A 34 58.83 -43.27 -30.58
N ARG A 35 58.00 -42.87 -31.54
CA ARG A 35 57.71 -43.68 -32.71
C ARG A 35 58.90 -43.81 -33.69
N ALA A 36 59.60 -42.71 -33.88
CA ALA A 36 60.83 -42.67 -34.72
C ALA A 36 61.92 -43.55 -34.09
N GLU A 37 62.13 -43.50 -32.77
CA GLU A 37 63.02 -44.36 -32.01
C GLU A 37 62.67 -45.86 -32.22
N GLN A 38 61.38 -46.20 -32.15
CA GLN A 38 60.90 -47.55 -32.40
C GLN A 38 61.23 -48.03 -33.85
N LEU A 39 61.02 -47.16 -34.85
CA LEU A 39 61.35 -47.47 -36.24
C LEU A 39 62.83 -47.52 -36.50
N THR A 40 63.64 -46.71 -35.84
CA THR A 40 65.10 -46.79 -35.89
C THR A 40 65.64 -48.11 -35.29
N ALA A 41 65.05 -48.56 -34.18
CA ALA A 41 65.38 -49.87 -33.59
C ALA A 41 64.97 -51.05 -34.47
N GLN A 42 64.04 -50.86 -35.43
CA GLN A 42 63.64 -51.82 -36.46
C GLN A 42 64.52 -51.75 -37.70
N GLY A 43 65.56 -50.93 -37.76
CA GLY A 43 66.57 -50.90 -38.85
C GLY A 43 66.36 -49.72 -39.84
N ALA A 44 65.48 -48.80 -39.64
CA ALA A 44 65.32 -47.62 -40.48
C ALA A 44 66.33 -46.57 -40.14
N SER A 45 66.77 -45.77 -41.15
CA SER A 45 67.63 -44.62 -40.86
C SER A 45 66.92 -43.53 -40.07
N PRO A 46 67.61 -42.75 -39.19
CA PRO A 46 66.96 -41.80 -38.32
C PRO A 46 66.06 -40.77 -39.02
N ASN A 47 66.44 -40.38 -40.23
CA ASN A 47 65.65 -39.42 -41.03
C ASN A 47 64.39 -40.11 -41.63
N GLU A 48 64.56 -41.31 -42.20
CA GLU A 48 63.40 -42.10 -42.75
C GLU A 48 62.42 -42.53 -41.66
N ALA A 49 62.92 -42.85 -40.47
CA ALA A 49 62.09 -43.26 -39.32
C ALA A 49 61.22 -42.06 -38.85
N PHE A 50 61.75 -40.85 -38.86
CA PHE A 50 61.01 -39.67 -38.47
C PHE A 50 59.96 -39.29 -39.52
N ASP A 51 60.31 -39.32 -40.79
CA ASP A 51 59.37 -39.05 -41.88
C ASP A 51 58.21 -40.07 -41.96
N GLU A 52 58.52 -41.33 -41.68
CA GLU A 52 57.50 -42.39 -41.60
C GLU A 52 56.62 -42.23 -40.36
N ALA A 53 57.21 -41.83 -39.23
CA ALA A 53 56.42 -41.54 -38.04
C ALA A 53 55.43 -40.36 -38.26
N VAL A 54 55.86 -39.33 -38.96
CA VAL A 54 54.99 -38.19 -39.37
C VAL A 54 53.94 -38.65 -40.38
N ARG A 55 54.28 -39.46 -41.40
CA ARG A 55 53.30 -40.00 -42.38
C ARG A 55 52.22 -40.83 -41.73
N ARG A 56 52.56 -41.71 -40.81
CA ARG A 56 51.61 -42.56 -40.06
C ARG A 56 50.75 -41.79 -39.03
N PHE A 57 51.21 -40.61 -38.54
CA PHE A 57 50.48 -39.77 -37.63
C PHE A 57 49.34 -39.02 -38.36
N GLY A 58 49.41 -38.96 -39.72
CA GLY A 58 48.38 -38.26 -40.52
C GLY A 58 48.60 -36.75 -40.59
N THR A 59 47.54 -36.01 -40.95
CA THR A 59 47.60 -34.52 -41.03
C THR A 59 47.84 -33.94 -39.62
N LEU A 60 49.04 -33.47 -39.38
CA LEU A 60 49.46 -32.89 -38.11
C LEU A 60 48.54 -31.74 -37.70
N ALA A 61 48.02 -30.93 -38.63
CA ALA A 61 47.10 -29.83 -38.33
C ALA A 61 45.73 -30.27 -37.80
N GLU A 62 45.11 -31.36 -38.37
CA GLU A 62 43.85 -31.88 -37.89
C GLU A 62 43.99 -32.61 -36.54
N SER A 63 45.07 -33.39 -36.36
CA SER A 63 45.36 -34.07 -35.10
C SER A 63 45.64 -33.10 -33.96
N ARG A 64 46.35 -32.00 -34.25
CA ARG A 64 46.58 -30.90 -33.33
C ARG A 64 45.26 -30.22 -32.95
N ALA A 65 44.39 -29.92 -33.93
CA ALA A 65 43.07 -29.31 -33.68
C ALA A 65 42.18 -30.19 -32.80
N ARG A 66 42.12 -31.50 -33.07
CA ARG A 66 41.34 -32.48 -32.28
C ARG A 66 41.88 -32.61 -30.83
N LEU A 67 43.19 -32.65 -30.66
CA LEU A 67 43.81 -32.71 -29.32
C LEU A 67 43.59 -31.45 -28.49
N ILE A 68 43.70 -30.30 -29.13
CA ILE A 68 43.39 -29.00 -28.47
C ILE A 68 41.91 -28.96 -28.08
N ASP A 69 41.00 -29.40 -28.94
CA ASP A 69 39.57 -29.40 -28.63
C ASP A 69 39.21 -30.41 -27.55
N ALA A 70 39.77 -31.62 -27.60
CA ALA A 70 39.65 -32.62 -26.53
C ALA A 70 40.23 -32.16 -25.19
N ALA A 71 41.35 -31.43 -25.21
CA ALA A 71 41.95 -30.86 -24.03
C ALA A 71 41.05 -29.74 -23.43
N ARG A 72 40.46 -28.90 -24.27
CA ARG A 72 39.49 -27.86 -23.86
C ARG A 72 38.27 -28.49 -23.20
N HIS A 73 37.68 -29.50 -23.80
CA HIS A 73 36.51 -30.18 -23.26
C HIS A 73 36.81 -30.87 -21.91
N ARG A 74 37.97 -31.56 -21.82
CA ARG A 74 38.39 -32.17 -20.55
C ARG A 74 38.62 -31.15 -19.45
N GLU A 75 39.29 -30.05 -19.74
CA GLU A 75 39.55 -28.99 -18.78
C GLU A 75 38.25 -28.29 -18.33
N ALA A 76 37.33 -28.00 -19.27
CA ALA A 76 36.02 -27.43 -18.92
C ALA A 76 35.20 -28.39 -18.06
N HIS A 77 35.30 -29.70 -18.28
CA HIS A 77 34.59 -30.68 -17.46
C HIS A 77 35.26 -30.83 -16.07
N MET A 78 36.61 -30.86 -16.00
CA MET A 78 37.32 -30.90 -14.74
C MET A 78 37.07 -29.63 -13.90
N GLN A 79 37.12 -28.44 -14.52
CA GLN A 79 36.81 -27.19 -13.84
C GLN A 79 35.37 -27.13 -13.30
N ARG A 80 34.42 -27.72 -14.04
CA ARG A 80 33.01 -27.81 -13.56
C ARG A 80 32.89 -28.77 -12.38
N THR A 81 33.55 -29.94 -12.44
CA THR A 81 33.51 -30.91 -11.35
C THR A 81 34.26 -30.43 -10.09
N GLU A 82 35.40 -29.78 -10.26
CA GLU A 82 36.12 -29.11 -9.15
C GLU A 82 35.30 -27.98 -8.54
N TYR A 83 34.68 -27.13 -9.37
CA TYR A 83 33.83 -26.06 -8.88
C TYR A 83 32.64 -26.59 -8.08
N LEU A 84 31.97 -27.64 -8.57
CA LEU A 84 30.84 -28.27 -7.87
C LEU A 84 31.26 -28.96 -6.58
N SER A 85 32.43 -29.66 -6.58
CA SER A 85 32.97 -30.26 -5.39
C SER A 85 33.36 -29.23 -4.32
N ASP A 86 33.97 -28.14 -4.74
CA ASP A 86 34.31 -26.99 -3.91
C ASP A 86 33.07 -26.31 -3.31
N LEU A 87 32.02 -26.10 -4.16
CA LEU A 87 30.77 -25.53 -3.70
C LEU A 87 30.08 -26.42 -2.67
N ARG A 88 30.06 -27.74 -2.89
CA ARG A 88 29.54 -28.74 -1.93
C ARG A 88 30.30 -28.71 -0.63
N GLN A 89 31.64 -28.60 -0.69
CA GLN A 89 32.47 -28.46 0.50
C GLN A 89 32.19 -27.16 1.24
N ASP A 90 32.14 -26.03 0.54
CA ASP A 90 31.83 -24.72 1.13
C ASP A 90 30.42 -24.72 1.78
N LEU A 91 29.42 -25.32 1.13
CA LEU A 91 28.07 -25.47 1.65
C LEU A 91 28.01 -26.32 2.91
N SER A 92 28.68 -27.50 2.91
CA SER A 92 28.72 -28.39 4.06
C SER A 92 29.45 -27.76 5.25
N PHE A 93 30.48 -26.97 4.96
CA PHE A 93 31.21 -26.19 5.97
C PHE A 93 30.34 -25.07 6.54
N ALA A 94 29.67 -24.32 5.69
CA ALA A 94 28.75 -23.26 6.10
C ALA A 94 27.64 -23.79 7.02
N ILE A 95 27.00 -24.91 6.65
CA ILE A 95 25.95 -25.55 7.47
C ILE A 95 26.48 -25.96 8.84
N ARG A 96 27.65 -26.60 8.88
CA ARG A 96 28.29 -27.03 10.15
C ARG A 96 28.60 -25.84 11.05
N THR A 97 29.10 -24.78 10.45
CA THR A 97 29.45 -23.55 11.15
C THR A 97 28.22 -22.84 11.71
N LEU A 98 27.15 -22.77 10.92
CA LEU A 98 25.89 -22.18 11.35
C LEU A 98 25.23 -22.99 12.48
N ARG A 99 25.32 -24.32 12.41
CA ARG A 99 24.80 -25.21 13.47
C ARG A 99 25.62 -25.14 14.78
N ARG A 100 26.91 -24.83 14.71
CA ARG A 100 27.76 -24.65 15.89
C ARG A 100 27.41 -23.35 16.63
N ASP A 101 27.14 -22.27 15.92
CA ASP A 101 26.86 -20.94 16.48
C ASP A 101 25.34 -20.65 16.47
N LYS A 102 24.54 -21.52 17.10
CA LYS A 102 23.07 -21.49 17.06
C LYS A 102 22.47 -20.12 17.43
N GLY A 103 22.92 -19.49 18.52
CA GLY A 103 22.37 -18.22 18.99
C GLY A 103 22.55 -17.10 17.97
N TRP A 104 23.73 -16.95 17.42
CA TRP A 104 24.03 -15.95 16.40
C TRP A 104 23.23 -16.20 15.09
N THR A 105 23.20 -17.45 14.65
CA THR A 105 22.46 -17.87 13.45
C THR A 105 20.97 -17.57 13.58
N THR A 106 20.38 -17.93 14.72
CA THR A 106 18.95 -17.69 15.00
C THR A 106 18.61 -16.20 14.99
N ILE A 107 19.41 -15.36 15.66
CA ILE A 107 19.18 -13.91 15.70
C ILE A 107 19.29 -13.33 14.29
N THR A 108 20.29 -13.75 13.50
CA THR A 108 20.47 -13.26 12.13
C THR A 108 19.30 -13.67 11.23
N ILE A 109 18.87 -14.93 11.29
CA ILE A 109 17.72 -15.44 10.51
C ILE A 109 16.44 -14.71 10.94
N LEU A 110 16.19 -14.56 12.26
CA LEU A 110 15.00 -13.84 12.76
C LEU A 110 14.98 -12.38 12.29
N THR A 111 16.11 -11.68 12.33
CA THR A 111 16.22 -10.31 11.87
C THR A 111 15.85 -10.19 10.38
N LEU A 112 16.40 -11.09 9.55
CA LEU A 112 16.07 -11.13 8.11
C LEU A 112 14.61 -11.52 7.88
N THR A 113 14.11 -12.53 8.60
CA THR A 113 12.71 -12.98 8.53
C THR A 113 11.75 -11.84 8.82
N LEU A 114 11.99 -11.06 9.87
CA LEU A 114 11.14 -9.95 10.26
C LEU A 114 11.19 -8.80 9.24
N GLY A 115 12.39 -8.44 8.77
CA GLY A 115 12.56 -7.37 7.77
C GLY A 115 11.96 -7.73 6.41
N ILE A 116 12.29 -8.92 5.88
CA ILE A 116 11.78 -9.40 4.59
C ILE A 116 10.28 -9.72 4.69
N GLY A 117 9.82 -10.28 5.82
CA GLY A 117 8.42 -10.60 6.05
C GLY A 117 7.53 -9.36 6.07
N ALA A 118 7.92 -8.33 6.81
CA ALA A 118 7.22 -7.04 6.80
C ALA A 118 7.19 -6.43 5.38
N ALA A 119 8.34 -6.46 4.67
CA ALA A 119 8.42 -5.97 3.30
C ALA A 119 7.51 -6.76 2.35
N THR A 120 7.47 -8.08 2.45
CA THR A 120 6.61 -8.95 1.63
C THR A 120 5.13 -8.67 1.88
N ALA A 121 4.70 -8.56 3.15
CA ALA A 121 3.30 -8.33 3.50
C ALA A 121 2.78 -6.99 2.94
N VAL A 122 3.53 -5.90 3.17
CA VAL A 122 3.11 -4.56 2.71
C VAL A 122 3.26 -4.42 1.20
N PHE A 123 4.35 -4.95 0.61
CA PHE A 123 4.52 -4.90 -0.84
C PHE A 123 3.43 -5.68 -1.57
N SER A 124 2.96 -6.82 -1.01
CA SER A 124 1.80 -7.55 -1.56
C SER A 124 0.55 -6.67 -1.59
N ALA A 125 0.27 -5.92 -0.52
CA ALA A 125 -0.85 -5.00 -0.48
C ALA A 125 -0.68 -3.85 -1.50
N VAL A 126 0.51 -3.26 -1.56
CA VAL A 126 0.84 -2.19 -2.52
C VAL A 126 0.74 -2.70 -3.97
N SER A 127 1.33 -3.87 -4.27
CA SER A 127 1.30 -4.48 -5.60
C SER A 127 -0.13 -4.73 -6.07
N SER A 128 -0.93 -5.41 -5.24
CA SER A 128 -2.29 -5.79 -5.61
C SER A 128 -3.27 -4.62 -5.69
N VAL A 129 -3.04 -3.57 -4.89
CA VAL A 129 -4.00 -2.45 -4.80
C VAL A 129 -3.60 -1.26 -5.66
N LEU A 130 -2.30 -0.96 -5.77
CA LEU A 130 -1.82 0.24 -6.49
C LEU A 130 -1.20 -0.08 -7.84
N LEU A 131 -0.41 -1.17 -7.94
CA LEU A 131 0.30 -1.49 -9.18
C LEU A 131 -0.56 -2.33 -10.12
N HIS A 132 -1.28 -3.31 -9.59
CA HIS A 132 -2.10 -4.22 -10.36
C HIS A 132 -3.54 -4.28 -9.81
N PRO A 133 -4.27 -3.14 -9.78
CA PRO A 133 -5.61 -3.08 -9.18
C PRO A 133 -6.66 -3.88 -9.97
N VAL A 134 -6.40 -4.19 -11.23
CA VAL A 134 -7.26 -4.98 -12.11
C VAL A 134 -6.43 -5.99 -12.90
N ALA A 135 -7.00 -7.18 -13.10
CA ALA A 135 -6.39 -8.25 -13.90
C ALA A 135 -6.89 -8.20 -15.36
N TYR A 136 -6.89 -7.02 -15.95
CA TYR A 136 -7.31 -6.83 -17.34
C TYR A 136 -6.13 -7.05 -18.30
N PRO A 137 -6.39 -7.47 -19.54
CA PRO A 137 -5.36 -7.50 -20.57
C PRO A 137 -4.74 -6.11 -20.75
N ASP A 138 -3.41 -6.04 -20.88
CA ASP A 138 -2.66 -4.79 -21.02
C ASP A 138 -3.02 -3.75 -19.93
N ALA A 139 -3.07 -4.19 -18.68
CA ALA A 139 -3.50 -3.37 -17.53
C ALA A 139 -2.74 -2.03 -17.41
N ASP A 140 -1.49 -1.98 -17.87
CA ASP A 140 -0.66 -0.77 -17.86
C ASP A 140 -1.22 0.34 -18.78
N ARG A 141 -2.02 -0.02 -19.79
CA ARG A 141 -2.69 0.92 -20.71
C ARG A 141 -4.13 1.20 -20.32
N VAL A 142 -4.66 0.53 -19.29
CA VAL A 142 -6.02 0.75 -18.80
C VAL A 142 -6.07 1.98 -17.93
N VAL A 143 -7.00 2.87 -18.23
CA VAL A 143 -7.21 4.13 -17.52
C VAL A 143 -8.68 4.35 -17.18
N LEU A 144 -8.93 5.09 -16.11
CA LEU A 144 -10.24 5.62 -15.79
C LEU A 144 -10.34 7.04 -16.31
N VAL A 145 -11.51 7.38 -16.84
CA VAL A 145 -11.81 8.70 -17.37
C VAL A 145 -12.92 9.33 -16.54
N TYR A 146 -12.66 10.54 -16.07
CA TYR A 146 -13.57 11.34 -15.27
C TYR A 146 -13.63 12.75 -15.79
N GLN A 147 -14.61 13.50 -15.32
CA GLN A 147 -14.67 14.95 -15.50
C GLN A 147 -14.41 15.65 -14.17
N GLN A 148 -13.72 16.74 -14.22
CA GLN A 148 -13.44 17.62 -13.08
C GLN A 148 -13.76 19.07 -13.45
N PRO A 149 -14.20 19.91 -12.51
CA PRO A 149 -14.34 21.35 -12.75
C PRO A 149 -12.99 21.98 -13.13
N ALA A 150 -13.03 23.04 -13.94
CA ALA A 150 -11.85 23.83 -14.25
C ALA A 150 -11.14 24.30 -12.97
N LYS A 151 -9.80 24.38 -13.01
CA LYS A 151 -8.99 24.90 -11.89
C LYS A 151 -9.46 26.27 -11.48
N GLY A 152 -9.89 26.44 -10.25
CA GLY A 152 -10.47 27.68 -9.68
C GLY A 152 -11.68 27.44 -8.79
N ASN A 153 -12.18 26.21 -8.75
CA ASN A 153 -13.29 25.85 -7.86
C ASN A 153 -12.79 25.82 -6.40
N ASN A 154 -13.24 26.80 -5.63
CA ASN A 154 -12.77 27.13 -4.28
C ASN A 154 -13.36 26.22 -3.17
N THR A 155 -13.91 25.04 -3.52
CA THR A 155 -14.59 24.17 -2.56
C THR A 155 -13.66 23.28 -1.74
N GLY A 156 -12.36 23.20 -2.09
CA GLY A 156 -11.40 22.31 -1.42
C GLY A 156 -11.69 20.80 -1.62
N ILE A 157 -12.74 20.45 -2.34
CA ILE A 157 -13.17 19.08 -2.57
C ILE A 157 -12.78 18.66 -4.00
N ASN A 158 -11.99 17.61 -4.11
CA ASN A 158 -11.60 17.02 -5.39
C ASN A 158 -12.77 16.13 -5.90
N VAL A 159 -13.79 16.76 -6.48
CA VAL A 159 -14.97 16.03 -6.98
C VAL A 159 -14.71 15.55 -8.40
N THR A 160 -14.92 14.25 -8.61
CA THR A 160 -14.96 13.65 -9.95
C THR A 160 -16.41 13.40 -10.35
N ILE A 161 -16.77 13.80 -11.57
CA ILE A 161 -18.10 13.66 -12.13
C ILE A 161 -18.08 12.53 -13.15
N SER A 162 -19.12 11.71 -13.13
CA SER A 162 -19.37 10.74 -14.19
C SER A 162 -19.91 11.47 -15.43
N PRO A 163 -19.28 11.31 -16.60
CA PRO A 163 -19.78 11.92 -17.83
C PRO A 163 -21.18 11.41 -18.19
N SER A 164 -21.98 12.26 -18.85
CA SER A 164 -23.29 11.90 -19.34
C SER A 164 -23.21 11.01 -20.59
N ALA A 165 -24.29 10.30 -20.90
CA ALA A 165 -24.31 9.36 -22.01
C ALA A 165 -23.97 9.98 -23.38
N PRO A 166 -24.40 11.20 -23.74
CA PRO A 166 -23.99 11.86 -24.99
C PRO A 166 -22.47 12.03 -25.09
N ILE A 167 -21.83 12.43 -23.99
CA ILE A 167 -20.39 12.61 -23.92
C ILE A 167 -19.66 11.25 -24.07
N ILE A 168 -20.15 10.22 -23.36
CA ILE A 168 -19.55 8.86 -23.43
C ILE A 168 -19.65 8.30 -24.86
N ARG A 169 -20.80 8.49 -25.52
CA ARG A 169 -20.97 8.06 -26.91
C ARG A 169 -19.96 8.75 -27.83
N ALA A 170 -19.82 10.08 -27.71
CA ALA A 170 -18.89 10.84 -28.51
C ALA A 170 -17.42 10.43 -28.24
N TRP A 171 -17.06 10.19 -26.99
CA TRP A 171 -15.73 9.67 -26.66
C TRP A 171 -15.49 8.28 -27.25
N LYS A 172 -16.53 7.42 -27.30
CA LYS A 172 -16.42 6.07 -27.87
C LYS A 172 -16.24 6.10 -29.39
N THR A 173 -16.78 7.10 -30.07
CA THR A 173 -16.72 7.23 -31.54
C THR A 173 -15.59 8.11 -32.06
N ASP A 174 -15.30 9.23 -31.35
CA ASP A 174 -14.47 10.31 -31.88
C ASP A 174 -13.08 10.39 -31.20
N ALA A 175 -12.86 9.68 -30.11
CA ALA A 175 -11.56 9.71 -29.43
C ALA A 175 -10.64 8.61 -29.95
N HIS A 176 -9.65 9.00 -30.74
CA HIS A 176 -8.72 8.08 -31.41
C HIS A 176 -7.50 7.69 -30.56
N ALA A 177 -7.28 8.37 -29.43
CA ALA A 177 -6.22 8.01 -28.47
C ALA A 177 -6.45 6.65 -27.80
N PHE A 178 -7.69 6.12 -27.90
CA PHE A 178 -8.08 4.89 -27.23
C PHE A 178 -8.29 3.75 -28.22
N GLU A 179 -7.93 2.55 -27.80
CA GLU A 179 -8.24 1.30 -28.50
C GLU A 179 -9.69 0.88 -28.23
N ALA A 180 -10.14 1.07 -26.98
CA ALA A 180 -11.50 0.79 -26.53
C ALA A 180 -11.90 1.74 -25.39
N VAL A 181 -13.17 2.15 -25.38
CA VAL A 181 -13.78 2.97 -24.32
C VAL A 181 -15.04 2.25 -23.86
N GLU A 182 -15.12 1.91 -22.58
CA GLU A 182 -16.27 1.23 -21.98
C GLU A 182 -16.81 1.99 -20.79
N ALA A 183 -18.10 1.84 -20.56
CA ALA A 183 -18.79 2.50 -19.46
C ALA A 183 -19.42 1.50 -18.51
N PHE A 184 -19.49 1.87 -17.24
CA PHE A 184 -20.16 1.11 -16.20
C PHE A 184 -20.84 2.03 -15.19
N GLY A 185 -21.96 1.58 -14.65
CA GLY A 185 -22.71 2.29 -13.61
C GLY A 185 -23.08 1.35 -12.49
N GLN A 186 -22.90 1.78 -11.23
CA GLN A 186 -23.31 1.01 -10.06
C GLN A 186 -24.60 1.56 -9.47
N SER A 187 -25.43 0.67 -8.95
CA SER A 187 -26.64 1.00 -8.20
C SER A 187 -26.96 -0.12 -7.22
N ASP A 188 -27.57 0.23 -6.10
CA ASP A 188 -28.17 -0.76 -5.22
C ASP A 188 -29.56 -1.10 -5.75
N MET A 189 -29.90 -2.37 -5.72
CA MET A 189 -31.20 -2.91 -6.08
C MET A 189 -31.65 -3.95 -5.04
N GLN A 190 -32.92 -4.30 -5.07
CA GLN A 190 -33.47 -5.33 -4.22
C GLN A 190 -33.75 -6.57 -5.05
N MET A 191 -33.23 -7.72 -4.61
CA MET A 191 -33.51 -9.03 -5.19
C MET A 191 -34.55 -9.76 -4.36
N ARG A 192 -35.63 -10.22 -5.00
CA ARG A 192 -36.65 -11.04 -4.36
C ARG A 192 -36.13 -12.46 -4.15
N THR A 193 -36.18 -12.91 -2.91
CA THR A 193 -35.97 -14.31 -2.53
C THR A 193 -37.34 -15.00 -2.35
N THR A 194 -37.34 -16.24 -1.95
CA THR A 194 -38.60 -16.97 -1.66
C THR A 194 -39.39 -16.39 -0.49
N SER A 195 -38.75 -15.76 0.44
CA SER A 195 -39.33 -15.26 1.69
C SER A 195 -39.23 -13.76 1.92
N ASP A 196 -38.27 -13.08 1.26
CA ASP A 196 -37.94 -11.69 1.59
C ASP A 196 -37.25 -10.98 0.41
N TRP A 197 -37.04 -9.68 0.55
CA TRP A 197 -36.21 -8.89 -0.33
C TRP A 197 -34.82 -8.71 0.27
N VAL A 198 -33.79 -8.80 -0.57
CA VAL A 198 -32.38 -8.67 -0.17
C VAL A 198 -31.70 -7.62 -1.03
N ASP A 199 -30.97 -6.71 -0.39
CA ASP A 199 -30.14 -5.75 -1.11
C ASP A 199 -29.04 -6.45 -1.87
N VAL A 200 -28.87 -6.09 -3.16
CA VAL A 200 -27.83 -6.57 -4.04
C VAL A 200 -27.17 -5.38 -4.77
N HIS A 201 -25.88 -5.46 -4.92
CA HIS A 201 -25.13 -4.49 -5.69
C HIS A 201 -25.18 -4.81 -7.18
N ALA A 202 -25.88 -3.99 -7.93
CA ALA A 202 -26.02 -4.11 -9.37
C ALA A 202 -24.98 -3.23 -10.09
N THR A 203 -24.30 -3.79 -11.08
CA THR A 203 -23.45 -3.04 -11.99
C THR A 203 -24.03 -3.12 -13.40
N ARG A 204 -24.25 -1.97 -14.03
CA ARG A 204 -24.63 -1.88 -15.42
C ARG A 204 -23.37 -1.77 -16.28
N ILE A 205 -23.29 -2.58 -17.35
CA ILE A 205 -22.15 -2.62 -18.27
C ILE A 205 -22.61 -2.68 -19.73
N GLY A 206 -21.77 -2.20 -20.64
CA GLY A 206 -21.94 -2.41 -22.07
C GLY A 206 -21.70 -3.87 -22.49
N PRO A 207 -22.12 -4.27 -23.71
CA PRO A 207 -21.96 -5.64 -24.21
C PRO A 207 -20.49 -6.04 -24.38
N ASP A 208 -19.63 -5.07 -24.64
CA ASP A 208 -18.20 -5.32 -24.91
C ASP A 208 -17.33 -5.26 -23.66
N PHE A 209 -17.90 -4.89 -22.51
CA PHE A 209 -17.17 -4.69 -21.26
C PHE A 209 -16.44 -5.96 -20.79
N ALA A 210 -17.06 -7.13 -20.89
CA ALA A 210 -16.44 -8.37 -20.46
C ALA A 210 -15.28 -8.77 -21.40
N SER A 211 -15.42 -8.51 -22.72
CA SER A 211 -14.34 -8.70 -23.70
C SER A 211 -13.20 -7.70 -23.45
N PHE A 212 -13.53 -6.46 -23.15
CA PHE A 212 -12.56 -5.44 -22.71
C PHE A 212 -11.76 -5.90 -21.47
N ALA A 213 -12.46 -6.50 -20.52
CA ALA A 213 -11.83 -7.05 -19.31
C ALA A 213 -11.13 -8.41 -19.52
N GLY A 214 -11.22 -9.01 -20.71
CA GLY A 214 -10.64 -10.31 -21.04
C GLY A 214 -11.30 -11.48 -20.32
N VAL A 215 -12.57 -11.35 -19.94
CA VAL A 215 -13.29 -12.33 -19.12
C VAL A 215 -14.36 -13.05 -19.93
N ARG A 216 -14.46 -14.38 -19.73
CA ARG A 216 -15.53 -15.21 -20.27
C ARG A 216 -16.46 -15.68 -19.16
N PRO A 217 -17.77 -15.83 -19.43
CA PRO A 217 -18.71 -16.42 -18.48
C PRO A 217 -18.28 -17.84 -18.09
N ILE A 218 -18.52 -18.20 -16.82
CA ILE A 218 -18.32 -19.58 -16.31
C ILE A 218 -19.41 -20.49 -16.90
N VAL A 219 -20.65 -19.98 -16.93
CA VAL A 219 -21.83 -20.67 -17.46
C VAL A 219 -22.64 -19.68 -18.27
N GLY A 220 -23.23 -20.10 -19.37
CA GLY A 220 -24.07 -19.26 -20.22
C GLY A 220 -23.30 -18.30 -21.12
N ARG A 221 -23.83 -17.13 -21.37
CA ARG A 221 -23.29 -16.11 -22.30
C ARG A 221 -23.54 -14.69 -21.76
N ILE A 222 -22.88 -13.73 -22.38
CA ILE A 222 -23.09 -12.30 -22.15
C ILE A 222 -24.27 -11.81 -23.01
N PHE A 223 -24.89 -10.71 -22.64
CA PHE A 223 -25.89 -10.03 -23.46
C PHE A 223 -25.24 -9.39 -24.69
N THR A 224 -25.99 -9.37 -25.79
CA THR A 224 -25.56 -8.81 -27.08
C THR A 224 -26.03 -7.36 -27.25
N ALA A 225 -25.41 -6.61 -28.15
CA ALA A 225 -25.83 -5.25 -28.49
C ALA A 225 -27.27 -5.22 -29.04
N ALA A 226 -27.71 -6.27 -29.77
CA ALA A 226 -29.06 -6.40 -30.26
C ALA A 226 -30.09 -6.56 -29.13
N GLU A 227 -29.76 -7.35 -28.10
CA GLU A 227 -30.61 -7.52 -26.91
C GLU A 227 -30.73 -6.21 -26.10
N LEU A 228 -29.65 -5.42 -26.02
CA LEU A 228 -29.76 -4.07 -25.41
C LEU A 228 -30.75 -3.16 -26.15
N ALA A 229 -30.93 -3.37 -27.43
CA ALA A 229 -31.82 -2.57 -28.24
C ALA A 229 -33.28 -2.98 -28.05
N THR A 230 -33.56 -4.27 -27.86
CA THR A 230 -34.89 -4.87 -27.88
C THR A 230 -35.41 -5.31 -26.52
N ASP A 231 -34.61 -6.00 -25.73
CA ASP A 231 -34.98 -6.50 -24.42
C ASP A 231 -33.86 -6.32 -23.39
N LYS A 232 -34.02 -5.34 -22.49
CA LYS A 232 -33.06 -5.00 -21.44
C LYS A 232 -33.17 -5.88 -20.19
N ARG A 233 -33.91 -6.98 -20.25
CA ARG A 233 -34.24 -7.84 -19.10
C ARG A 233 -33.27 -9.04 -18.95
N GLY A 234 -32.12 -8.99 -19.59
CA GLY A 234 -31.04 -9.94 -19.33
C GLY A 234 -30.22 -9.57 -18.11
N VAL A 235 -29.85 -10.54 -17.30
CA VAL A 235 -28.98 -10.35 -16.13
C VAL A 235 -27.89 -11.41 -16.12
N LEU A 236 -26.67 -11.02 -15.68
CA LEU A 236 -25.59 -11.93 -15.40
C LEU A 236 -25.35 -11.93 -13.89
N LEU A 237 -25.11 -13.09 -13.32
CA LEU A 237 -24.81 -13.23 -11.90
C LEU A 237 -23.32 -13.16 -11.65
N SER A 238 -22.92 -12.69 -10.48
CA SER A 238 -21.55 -12.93 -10.01
C SER A 238 -21.39 -14.38 -9.53
N GLU A 239 -20.19 -14.92 -9.65
CA GLU A 239 -19.85 -16.23 -9.10
C GLU A 239 -20.15 -16.32 -7.58
N GLY A 240 -19.96 -15.22 -6.87
CA GLY A 240 -20.24 -15.12 -5.44
C GLY A 240 -21.73 -15.35 -5.12
N LEU A 241 -22.61 -14.57 -5.76
CA LEU A 241 -24.07 -14.71 -5.58
C LEU A 241 -24.56 -16.08 -6.02
N TRP A 242 -24.07 -16.57 -7.17
CA TRP A 242 -24.43 -17.88 -7.71
C TRP A 242 -24.08 -19.02 -6.73
N ARG A 243 -22.88 -19.01 -6.14
CA ARG A 243 -22.47 -20.04 -5.16
C ARG A 243 -23.19 -19.94 -3.83
N THR A 244 -23.33 -18.73 -3.30
CA THR A 244 -23.82 -18.52 -1.93
C THR A 244 -25.34 -18.58 -1.81
N ARG A 245 -26.05 -18.10 -2.83
CA ARG A 245 -27.52 -17.98 -2.79
C ARG A 245 -28.26 -18.95 -3.73
N LEU A 246 -27.60 -19.41 -4.78
CA LEU A 246 -28.22 -20.26 -5.79
C LEU A 246 -27.56 -21.65 -5.88
N GLY A 247 -26.73 -22.02 -4.88
CA GLY A 247 -26.21 -23.36 -4.70
C GLY A 247 -25.25 -23.82 -5.81
N ALA A 248 -24.68 -22.90 -6.60
CA ALA A 248 -23.81 -23.19 -7.76
C ALA A 248 -24.49 -24.10 -8.82
N ASP A 249 -25.81 -24.04 -8.97
CA ASP A 249 -26.57 -24.84 -9.91
C ASP A 249 -26.25 -24.41 -11.37
N PRO A 250 -25.67 -25.28 -12.22
CA PRO A 250 -25.43 -24.95 -13.63
C PRO A 250 -26.72 -24.67 -14.43
N GLY A 251 -27.87 -25.21 -14.00
CA GLY A 251 -29.18 -25.00 -14.60
C GLY A 251 -29.79 -23.62 -14.31
N VAL A 252 -29.03 -22.71 -13.71
CA VAL A 252 -29.51 -21.35 -13.38
C VAL A 252 -29.77 -20.50 -14.65
N VAL A 253 -29.09 -20.77 -15.75
CA VAL A 253 -29.27 -20.03 -17.01
C VAL A 253 -30.65 -20.28 -17.59
N GLY A 254 -31.32 -19.18 -17.97
CA GLY A 254 -32.69 -19.19 -18.46
C GLY A 254 -33.75 -19.00 -17.36
N ARG A 255 -33.40 -19.19 -16.08
CA ARG A 255 -34.33 -18.87 -14.97
C ARG A 255 -34.53 -17.38 -14.83
N SER A 256 -35.60 -17.01 -14.18
CA SER A 256 -35.96 -15.62 -13.92
C SER A 256 -35.65 -15.26 -12.46
N ILE A 257 -35.12 -14.06 -12.24
CA ILE A 257 -35.01 -13.40 -10.94
C ILE A 257 -35.72 -12.07 -10.98
N THR A 258 -36.27 -11.66 -9.87
CA THR A 258 -36.92 -10.34 -9.74
C THR A 258 -35.93 -9.40 -9.03
N LEU A 259 -35.60 -8.30 -9.71
CA LEU A 259 -34.78 -7.22 -9.17
C LEU A 259 -35.62 -5.94 -9.19
N ASP A 260 -35.80 -5.30 -8.04
CA ASP A 260 -36.82 -4.29 -7.80
C ASP A 260 -38.19 -4.85 -8.28
N ASP A 261 -38.89 -4.13 -9.18
CA ASP A 261 -40.19 -4.56 -9.75
C ASP A 261 -40.09 -5.24 -11.10
N SER A 262 -38.90 -5.57 -11.55
CA SER A 262 -38.71 -6.11 -12.88
C SER A 262 -38.17 -7.53 -12.85
N THR A 263 -38.73 -8.38 -13.67
CA THR A 263 -38.26 -9.75 -13.87
C THR A 263 -37.16 -9.77 -14.89
N TYR A 264 -36.01 -10.34 -14.54
CA TYR A 264 -34.85 -10.49 -15.40
C TYR A 264 -34.58 -11.97 -15.64
N ARG A 265 -34.15 -12.29 -16.86
CA ARG A 265 -33.73 -13.64 -17.25
C ARG A 265 -32.22 -13.78 -17.06
N ILE A 266 -31.80 -14.79 -16.34
CA ILE A 266 -30.36 -15.09 -16.15
C ILE A 266 -29.79 -15.60 -17.48
N LEU A 267 -28.78 -14.88 -18.00
CA LEU A 267 -28.08 -15.23 -19.24
C LEU A 267 -26.78 -15.98 -19.00
N GLY A 268 -26.16 -15.75 -17.86
CA GLY A 268 -24.89 -16.39 -17.53
C GLY A 268 -24.35 -15.98 -16.15
N VAL A 269 -23.18 -16.54 -15.83
CA VAL A 269 -22.45 -16.28 -14.57
C VAL A 269 -21.06 -15.77 -14.91
N LEU A 270 -20.68 -14.64 -14.38
CA LEU A 270 -19.35 -14.06 -14.54
C LEU A 270 -18.43 -14.47 -13.37
N PRO A 271 -17.15 -14.77 -13.65
CA PRO A 271 -16.20 -15.19 -12.62
C PRO A 271 -15.84 -14.04 -11.66
N ALA A 272 -15.45 -14.41 -10.44
CA ALA A 272 -15.01 -13.47 -9.41
C ALA A 272 -13.76 -12.63 -9.79
N THR A 273 -13.07 -13.04 -10.87
CA THR A 273 -11.94 -12.30 -11.44
C THR A 273 -12.37 -11.03 -12.16
N LEU A 274 -13.63 -10.93 -12.61
CA LEU A 274 -14.15 -9.70 -13.17
C LEU A 274 -14.42 -8.70 -12.04
N ARG A 275 -13.59 -7.69 -11.98
CA ARG A 275 -13.67 -6.61 -10.99
C ARG A 275 -13.77 -5.28 -11.72
N LEU A 276 -14.49 -4.35 -11.12
CA LEU A 276 -14.52 -3.00 -11.64
C LEU A 276 -13.17 -2.32 -11.46
N PRO A 277 -12.73 -1.49 -12.42
CA PRO A 277 -11.45 -0.79 -12.33
C PRO A 277 -11.43 0.32 -11.26
N ARG A 278 -12.54 0.53 -10.57
CA ARG A 278 -12.65 1.48 -9.46
C ARG A 278 -12.36 0.77 -8.14
N VAL A 279 -11.23 1.10 -7.54
CA VAL A 279 -10.83 0.56 -6.23
C VAL A 279 -11.73 1.13 -5.14
N GLY A 280 -12.30 0.26 -4.31
CA GLY A 280 -13.28 0.65 -3.28
C GLY A 280 -14.73 0.53 -3.71
N ALA A 281 -15.00 0.09 -4.95
CA ALA A 281 -16.33 -0.30 -5.34
C ALA A 281 -16.80 -1.52 -4.54
N SER A 282 -18.07 -1.53 -4.14
CA SER A 282 -18.69 -2.73 -3.58
C SER A 282 -18.59 -3.91 -4.56
N THR A 283 -18.53 -5.12 -4.03
CA THR A 283 -18.55 -6.33 -4.87
C THR A 283 -19.86 -6.38 -5.63
N THR A 284 -19.78 -6.55 -6.95
CA THR A 284 -20.98 -6.68 -7.78
C THR A 284 -21.62 -8.05 -7.57
N ASP A 285 -22.92 -8.05 -7.27
CA ASP A 285 -23.73 -9.27 -7.16
C ASP A 285 -24.39 -9.63 -8.50
N VAL A 286 -24.89 -8.63 -9.20
CA VAL A 286 -25.58 -8.80 -10.49
C VAL A 286 -25.07 -7.79 -11.52
N TRP A 287 -24.97 -8.23 -12.76
CA TRP A 287 -24.54 -7.42 -13.89
C TRP A 287 -25.72 -7.22 -14.85
N LEU A 288 -26.01 -5.98 -15.16
CA LEU A 288 -27.14 -5.55 -15.98
C LEU A 288 -26.67 -4.81 -17.23
N PRO A 289 -27.48 -4.75 -18.29
CA PRO A 289 -27.15 -3.97 -19.47
C PRO A 289 -27.18 -2.46 -19.17
N LEU A 290 -26.17 -1.73 -19.64
CA LEU A 290 -26.08 -0.28 -19.62
C LEU A 290 -26.61 0.29 -20.95
N ASP A 291 -27.67 1.08 -20.89
CA ASP A 291 -28.20 1.74 -22.06
C ASP A 291 -27.78 3.21 -22.13
N LEU A 292 -26.81 3.49 -22.96
CA LEU A 292 -26.29 4.84 -23.20
C LEU A 292 -27.17 5.68 -24.15
N ARG A 293 -28.32 5.17 -24.66
CA ARG A 293 -29.28 5.96 -25.48
C ARG A 293 -30.10 6.90 -24.60
N ASN A 294 -30.18 6.65 -23.32
CA ASN A 294 -30.79 7.55 -22.35
C ASN A 294 -29.79 8.65 -21.95
N ASP A 295 -30.01 9.87 -22.45
CA ASP A 295 -29.12 11.00 -22.29
C ASP A 295 -28.93 11.46 -20.82
N HIS A 296 -29.89 11.12 -19.95
CA HIS A 296 -29.82 11.46 -18.52
C HIS A 296 -28.98 10.51 -17.67
N ILE A 297 -28.39 9.46 -18.27
CA ILE A 297 -27.56 8.54 -17.54
C ILE A 297 -26.11 9.06 -17.50
N GLY A 298 -25.59 9.20 -16.30
CA GLY A 298 -24.14 9.34 -16.05
C GLY A 298 -23.52 7.98 -15.74
N ALA A 299 -22.34 7.69 -16.27
CA ALA A 299 -21.63 6.44 -16.00
C ALA A 299 -20.12 6.67 -15.83
N SER A 300 -19.47 5.83 -15.04
CA SER A 300 -18.01 5.78 -14.97
C SER A 300 -17.44 5.22 -16.27
N VAL A 301 -16.30 5.75 -16.71
CA VAL A 301 -15.68 5.34 -17.96
C VAL A 301 -14.32 4.72 -17.69
N VAL A 302 -14.08 3.59 -18.32
CA VAL A 302 -12.78 2.91 -18.40
C VAL A 302 -12.35 2.82 -19.85
N ALA A 303 -11.10 3.07 -20.14
CA ALA A 303 -10.59 3.05 -21.49
C ALA A 303 -9.21 2.38 -21.57
N ARG A 304 -8.86 1.88 -22.76
CA ARG A 304 -7.52 1.35 -23.03
C ARG A 304 -6.83 2.29 -24.01
N LEU A 305 -5.70 2.87 -23.58
CA LEU A 305 -4.86 3.71 -24.43
C LEU A 305 -4.24 2.91 -25.57
N ARG A 306 -4.12 3.53 -26.76
CA ARG A 306 -3.31 2.95 -27.83
C ARG A 306 -1.83 2.92 -27.45
N PRO A 307 -1.05 1.98 -27.99
CA PRO A 307 0.39 1.93 -27.74
C PRO A 307 1.08 3.26 -28.08
N GLY A 308 1.88 3.77 -27.13
CA GLY A 308 2.64 5.01 -27.32
C GLY A 308 1.89 6.31 -27.02
N ILE A 309 0.60 6.27 -26.69
CA ILE A 309 -0.18 7.44 -26.26
C ILE A 309 -0.08 7.60 -24.75
N ASP A 310 0.23 8.81 -24.31
CA ASP A 310 0.22 9.15 -22.88
C ASP A 310 -1.12 9.74 -22.40
N ALA A 311 -1.30 9.79 -21.08
CA ALA A 311 -2.54 10.30 -20.47
C ALA A 311 -2.78 11.80 -20.78
N THR A 312 -1.74 12.58 -21.01
CA THR A 312 -1.84 14.03 -21.28
C THR A 312 -2.44 14.26 -22.66
N HIS A 313 -1.95 13.54 -23.67
CA HIS A 313 -2.49 13.60 -25.02
C HIS A 313 -3.95 13.12 -25.07
N ALA A 314 -4.24 11.99 -24.40
CA ALA A 314 -5.59 11.45 -24.31
C ALA A 314 -6.55 12.43 -23.62
N THR A 315 -6.12 13.13 -22.57
CA THR A 315 -6.92 14.15 -21.87
C THR A 315 -7.26 15.31 -22.80
N ALA A 316 -6.28 15.84 -23.55
CA ALA A 316 -6.51 16.94 -24.48
C ALA A 316 -7.50 16.59 -25.61
N GLU A 317 -7.43 15.36 -26.11
CA GLU A 317 -8.37 14.88 -27.13
C GLU A 317 -9.80 14.76 -26.55
N LEU A 318 -9.95 14.18 -25.35
CA LEU A 318 -11.25 14.07 -24.67
C LEU A 318 -11.86 15.44 -24.39
N ASP A 319 -11.06 16.43 -23.98
CA ASP A 319 -11.53 17.81 -23.76
C ASP A 319 -12.01 18.45 -25.07
N SER A 320 -11.32 18.19 -26.18
CA SER A 320 -11.74 18.65 -27.51
C SER A 320 -13.09 18.05 -27.91
N VAL A 321 -13.26 16.73 -27.72
CA VAL A 321 -14.55 16.07 -28.02
C VAL A 321 -15.65 16.61 -27.10
N TYR A 322 -15.38 16.77 -25.80
CA TYR A 322 -16.33 17.32 -24.84
C TYR A 322 -16.80 18.73 -25.22
N ALA A 323 -15.87 19.61 -25.62
CA ALA A 323 -16.21 20.97 -26.05
C ALA A 323 -17.11 20.97 -27.28
N ARG A 324 -16.90 20.07 -28.25
CA ARG A 324 -17.78 19.94 -29.44
C ARG A 324 -19.18 19.45 -29.06
N VAL A 325 -19.28 18.46 -28.19
CA VAL A 325 -20.59 17.92 -27.74
C VAL A 325 -21.37 18.95 -26.98
N THR A 326 -20.80 19.65 -26.03
CA THR A 326 -21.49 20.69 -25.24
C THR A 326 -21.90 21.86 -26.11
N ALA A 327 -21.07 22.28 -27.05
CA ALA A 327 -21.45 23.32 -28.04
C ALA A 327 -22.65 22.89 -28.92
N ALA A 328 -22.69 21.62 -29.34
CA ALA A 328 -23.81 21.08 -30.11
C ALA A 328 -25.14 21.01 -29.30
N LEU A 329 -25.02 20.82 -27.98
CA LEU A 329 -26.15 20.85 -27.04
C LEU A 329 -26.55 22.28 -26.62
N GLY A 330 -25.86 23.32 -27.09
CA GLY A 330 -26.06 24.70 -26.64
C GLY A 330 -25.53 25.02 -25.27
N GLU A 331 -24.73 24.12 -24.71
CA GLU A 331 -24.13 24.22 -23.37
C GLU A 331 -22.69 24.74 -23.46
N LYS A 332 -22.18 25.30 -22.36
CA LYS A 332 -20.78 25.71 -22.26
C LYS A 332 -19.97 24.59 -21.62
N ALA A 333 -18.79 24.32 -22.16
CA ALA A 333 -17.84 23.38 -21.54
C ALA A 333 -17.30 23.96 -20.21
N THR A 334 -17.76 23.40 -19.10
CA THR A 334 -17.42 23.87 -17.74
C THR A 334 -16.52 22.86 -17.00
N LEU A 335 -16.33 21.69 -17.59
CA LEU A 335 -15.57 20.56 -17.01
C LEU A 335 -14.39 20.24 -17.91
N HIS A 336 -13.38 19.57 -17.32
CA HIS A 336 -12.25 19.02 -18.04
C HIS A 336 -12.19 17.50 -17.84
N ALA A 337 -11.77 16.78 -18.86
CA ALA A 337 -11.48 15.36 -18.73
C ALA A 337 -10.26 15.16 -17.82
N PHE A 338 -10.28 14.07 -17.07
CA PHE A 338 -9.18 13.64 -16.23
C PHE A 338 -8.93 12.16 -16.43
N VAL A 339 -7.78 11.84 -17.01
CA VAL A 339 -7.36 10.47 -17.30
C VAL A 339 -6.35 10.01 -16.26
N ALA A 340 -6.62 8.91 -15.59
CA ALA A 340 -5.74 8.37 -14.55
C ALA A 340 -5.74 6.84 -14.52
N PRO A 341 -4.61 6.21 -14.19
CA PRO A 341 -4.58 4.77 -13.93
C PRO A 341 -5.52 4.41 -12.75
N PRO A 342 -6.11 3.21 -12.75
CA PRO A 342 -7.07 2.79 -11.72
C PRO A 342 -6.53 2.92 -10.29
N GLY A 343 -5.25 2.59 -10.06
CA GLY A 343 -4.60 2.68 -8.75
C GLY A 343 -4.41 4.11 -8.21
N ARG A 344 -4.51 5.15 -9.06
CA ARG A 344 -4.33 6.54 -8.61
C ARG A 344 -5.51 7.08 -7.78
N GLN A 345 -6.67 6.51 -7.94
CA GLN A 345 -7.91 6.93 -7.25
C GLN A 345 -8.25 6.09 -6.02
N VAL A 346 -7.31 5.29 -5.57
CA VAL A 346 -7.48 4.59 -4.29
C VAL A 346 -7.48 5.61 -3.17
N SER A 347 -8.58 5.70 -2.43
CA SER A 347 -8.73 6.69 -1.34
C SER A 347 -7.63 6.59 -0.29
N PHE A 348 -7.10 5.40 -0.05
CA PHE A 348 -6.01 5.15 0.92
C PHE A 348 -4.63 4.94 0.27
N ARG A 349 -4.42 5.43 -0.96
CA ARG A 349 -3.13 5.34 -1.66
C ARG A 349 -1.98 5.93 -0.84
N ASP A 350 -2.18 7.12 -0.30
CA ASP A 350 -1.15 7.81 0.48
C ASP A 350 -0.83 7.05 1.76
N SER A 351 -1.83 6.43 2.38
CA SER A 351 -1.68 5.55 3.54
C SER A 351 -0.84 4.30 3.21
N LEU A 352 -1.10 3.65 2.06
CA LEU A 352 -0.30 2.51 1.59
C LEU A 352 1.14 2.90 1.25
N MET A 353 1.34 4.05 0.61
CA MET A 353 2.69 4.55 0.32
C MET A 353 3.46 4.86 1.61
N LEU A 354 2.79 5.46 2.60
CA LEU A 354 3.37 5.69 3.92
C LEU A 354 3.81 4.39 4.60
N LEU A 355 2.98 3.36 4.58
CA LEU A 355 3.33 2.03 5.09
C LEU A 355 4.49 1.41 4.32
N GLY A 356 4.53 1.61 2.99
CA GLY A 356 5.66 1.20 2.14
C GLY A 356 6.97 1.86 2.55
N TYR A 357 6.98 3.17 2.79
CA TYR A 357 8.15 3.89 3.29
C TYR A 357 8.56 3.41 4.69
N ALA A 358 7.60 3.20 5.59
CA ALA A 358 7.88 2.70 6.93
C ALA A 358 8.57 1.32 6.89
N VAL A 359 8.07 0.42 6.07
CA VAL A 359 8.65 -0.92 5.90
C VAL A 359 10.02 -0.86 5.24
N ALA A 360 10.25 0.04 4.27
CA ALA A 360 11.58 0.25 3.70
C ALA A 360 12.59 0.69 4.78
N LEU A 361 12.19 1.57 5.69
CA LEU A 361 13.03 1.98 6.83
C LEU A 361 13.29 0.79 7.78
N VAL A 362 12.28 -0.02 8.11
CA VAL A 362 12.45 -1.24 8.92
C VAL A 362 13.43 -2.22 8.27
N LEU A 363 13.32 -2.41 6.96
CA LEU A 363 14.23 -3.27 6.20
C LEU A 363 15.67 -2.75 6.25
N LEU A 364 15.86 -1.43 6.12
CA LEU A 364 17.19 -0.81 6.25
C LEU A 364 17.78 -1.01 7.66
N VAL A 365 16.96 -0.87 8.71
CA VAL A 365 17.37 -1.17 10.10
C VAL A 365 17.74 -2.65 10.24
N ALA A 366 16.94 -3.56 9.69
CA ALA A 366 17.24 -4.99 9.71
C ALA A 366 18.55 -5.31 8.96
N CYS A 367 18.79 -4.68 7.81
CA CYS A 367 20.05 -4.81 7.06
C CYS A 367 21.24 -4.30 7.86
N ALA A 368 21.14 -3.14 8.49
CA ALA A 368 22.20 -2.58 9.32
C ALA A 368 22.51 -3.50 10.52
N ASN A 369 21.48 -4.07 11.15
CA ASN A 369 21.63 -4.99 12.27
C ASN A 369 22.33 -6.32 11.85
N VAL A 370 21.96 -6.89 10.69
CA VAL A 370 22.68 -8.05 10.16
C VAL A 370 24.14 -7.71 9.83
N ALA A 371 24.40 -6.52 9.26
CA ALA A 371 25.76 -6.04 9.04
C ALA A 371 26.55 -5.98 10.36
N HIS A 372 25.95 -5.49 11.45
CA HIS A 372 26.54 -5.50 12.79
C HIS A 372 26.90 -6.90 13.25
N LEU A 373 25.97 -7.84 13.12
CA LEU A 373 26.17 -9.23 13.53
C LEU A 373 27.28 -9.89 12.72
N MET A 374 27.36 -9.62 11.41
CA MET A 374 28.44 -10.13 10.55
C MET A 374 29.81 -9.54 10.92
N LEU A 375 29.86 -8.22 11.21
CA LEU A 375 31.06 -7.53 11.66
C LEU A 375 31.55 -8.05 13.02
N ALA A 376 30.63 -8.35 13.94
CA ALA A 376 30.97 -8.96 15.23
C ALA A 376 31.58 -10.35 15.04
N ARG A 377 30.96 -11.19 14.19
CA ARG A 377 31.44 -12.54 13.91
C ARG A 377 32.82 -12.56 13.22
N ALA A 378 32.99 -11.69 12.22
CA ALA A 378 34.28 -11.58 11.52
C ALA A 378 35.44 -11.28 12.50
N SER A 379 35.18 -10.52 13.56
CA SER A 379 36.21 -10.21 14.57
C SER A 379 36.56 -11.38 15.51
N THR A 380 35.61 -12.25 15.82
CA THR A 380 35.88 -13.43 16.67
C THR A 380 36.63 -14.54 15.91
N ARG A 381 36.48 -14.57 14.56
CA ARG A 381 37.13 -15.56 13.68
C ARG A 381 38.48 -15.12 13.11
N ARG A 382 39.00 -13.98 13.52
CA ARG A 382 40.27 -13.44 12.98
C ARG A 382 41.42 -14.43 13.05
N ARG A 383 41.64 -15.04 14.22
CA ARG A 383 42.71 -16.00 14.44
C ARG A 383 42.58 -17.21 13.52
N GLU A 384 41.37 -17.71 13.33
CA GLU A 384 41.08 -18.83 12.43
C GLU A 384 41.38 -18.47 10.96
N LEU A 385 40.93 -17.28 10.51
CA LEU A 385 41.17 -16.81 9.13
C LEU A 385 42.67 -16.52 8.88
N ALA A 386 43.39 -15.98 9.86
CA ALA A 386 44.83 -15.73 9.77
C ALA A 386 45.63 -17.04 9.68
N ILE A 387 45.30 -18.06 10.47
CA ILE A 387 45.92 -19.39 10.40
C ILE A 387 45.69 -20.02 9.00
N ARG A 388 44.47 -19.93 8.46
CA ARG A 388 44.18 -20.49 7.14
C ARG A 388 44.94 -19.78 6.02
N THR A 389 45.04 -18.44 6.08
CA THR A 389 45.81 -17.68 5.09
C THR A 389 47.31 -17.97 5.19
N ALA A 390 47.81 -18.17 6.41
CA ALA A 390 49.20 -18.60 6.64
C ALA A 390 49.49 -20.02 6.12
N LEU A 391 48.48 -20.90 6.14
CA LEU A 391 48.56 -22.27 5.57
C LEU A 391 48.31 -22.31 4.06
N GLY A 392 48.29 -21.16 3.38
CA GLY A 392 48.18 -21.07 1.91
C GLY A 392 46.77 -20.96 1.34
N ALA A 393 45.74 -20.76 2.13
CA ALA A 393 44.40 -20.53 1.61
C ALA A 393 44.33 -19.18 0.83
N GLY A 394 44.06 -19.27 -0.46
CA GLY A 394 43.94 -18.10 -1.32
C GLY A 394 42.79 -17.18 -0.87
N ARG A 395 42.98 -15.88 -1.03
CA ARG A 395 41.97 -14.84 -0.69
C ARG A 395 40.61 -15.09 -1.36
N SER A 396 40.58 -15.63 -2.59
CA SER A 396 39.36 -16.00 -3.30
C SER A 396 38.55 -17.10 -2.62
N ARG A 397 39.21 -18.08 -2.01
CA ARG A 397 38.56 -19.18 -1.29
C ARG A 397 37.90 -18.67 0.01
N VAL A 398 38.59 -17.80 0.75
CA VAL A 398 38.03 -17.17 1.96
C VAL A 398 36.82 -16.30 1.60
N PHE A 399 36.93 -15.53 0.49
CA PHE A 399 35.82 -14.71 -0.01
C PHE A 399 34.58 -15.57 -0.38
N ARG A 400 34.78 -16.62 -1.17
CA ARG A 400 33.73 -17.53 -1.59
C ARG A 400 33.05 -18.19 -0.40
N GLN A 401 33.79 -18.64 0.58
CA GLN A 401 33.27 -19.24 1.80
C GLN A 401 32.37 -18.25 2.59
N LEU A 402 32.83 -17.01 2.84
CA LEU A 402 32.03 -15.99 3.52
C LEU A 402 30.77 -15.61 2.74
N LEU A 403 30.87 -15.54 1.42
CA LEU A 403 29.71 -15.31 0.54
C LEU A 403 28.70 -16.46 0.65
N THR A 404 29.14 -17.72 0.63
CA THR A 404 28.28 -18.91 0.77
C THR A 404 27.57 -18.92 2.13
N GLU A 405 28.26 -18.58 3.24
CA GLU A 405 27.62 -18.43 4.55
C GLU A 405 26.54 -17.34 4.54
N SER A 406 26.79 -16.18 3.92
CA SER A 406 25.85 -15.07 3.81
C SER A 406 24.64 -15.41 2.93
N VAL A 407 24.87 -16.08 1.80
CA VAL A 407 23.81 -16.53 0.89
C VAL A 407 22.89 -17.55 1.58
N LEU A 408 23.46 -18.50 2.33
CA LEU A 408 22.67 -19.50 3.03
C LEU A 408 21.78 -18.88 4.12
N LEU A 409 22.32 -17.92 4.88
CA LEU A 409 21.57 -17.17 5.90
C LEU A 409 20.46 -16.34 5.28
N ALA A 410 20.78 -15.62 4.21
CA ALA A 410 19.81 -14.76 3.56
C ALA A 410 18.72 -15.58 2.85
N PHE A 411 19.06 -16.73 2.27
CA PHE A 411 18.07 -17.64 1.69
C PHE A 411 17.15 -18.24 2.75
N ALA A 412 17.71 -18.69 3.89
CA ALA A 412 16.91 -19.19 5.00
C ALA A 412 16.00 -18.10 5.59
N GLY A 413 16.57 -16.90 5.84
CA GLY A 413 15.82 -15.75 6.33
C GLY A 413 14.79 -15.24 5.31
N GLY A 414 15.11 -15.28 4.01
CA GLY A 414 14.21 -14.91 2.92
C GLY A 414 13.03 -15.87 2.79
N ALA A 415 13.27 -17.18 2.80
CA ALA A 415 12.21 -18.19 2.72
C ALA A 415 11.25 -18.10 3.92
N LEU A 416 11.79 -18.00 5.13
CA LEU A 416 11.00 -17.78 6.34
C LEU A 416 10.32 -16.40 6.31
N GLY A 417 10.97 -15.38 5.74
CA GLY A 417 10.44 -14.04 5.55
C GLY A 417 9.22 -14.03 4.63
N VAL A 418 9.28 -14.70 3.48
CA VAL A 418 8.12 -14.84 2.59
C VAL A 418 6.96 -15.54 3.29
N PHE A 419 7.24 -16.61 4.05
CA PHE A 419 6.22 -17.31 4.83
C PHE A 419 5.62 -16.41 5.93
N ALA A 420 6.47 -15.72 6.69
CA ALA A 420 6.02 -14.75 7.70
C ALA A 420 5.24 -13.58 7.07
N GLY A 421 5.64 -13.13 5.89
CA GLY A 421 4.94 -12.11 5.10
C GLY A 421 3.56 -12.56 4.66
N TRP A 422 3.41 -13.80 4.23
CA TRP A 422 2.11 -14.38 3.89
C TRP A 422 1.18 -14.47 5.11
N LEU A 423 1.71 -14.91 6.27
CA LEU A 423 0.96 -14.89 7.53
C LEU A 423 0.61 -13.45 7.96
N GLY A 424 1.57 -12.53 7.86
CA GLY A 424 1.37 -11.12 8.14
C GLY A 424 0.30 -10.48 7.26
N LEU A 425 0.30 -10.77 5.96
CA LEU A 425 -0.74 -10.33 5.05
C LEU A 425 -2.12 -10.85 5.47
N ARG A 426 -2.23 -12.14 5.83
CA ARG A 426 -3.50 -12.70 6.34
C ARG A 426 -3.96 -12.02 7.63
N ALA A 427 -3.04 -11.72 8.54
CA ALA A 427 -3.34 -10.99 9.76
C ALA A 427 -3.80 -9.54 9.46
N ILE A 428 -3.14 -8.87 8.52
CA ILE A 428 -3.53 -7.54 8.03
C ILE A 428 -4.94 -7.57 7.45
N LEU A 429 -5.26 -8.56 6.60
CA LEU A 429 -6.57 -8.72 6.00
C LEU A 429 -7.66 -9.02 7.04
N ALA A 430 -7.36 -9.88 8.01
CA ALA A 430 -8.30 -10.22 9.10
C ALA A 430 -8.58 -9.02 10.04
N ALA A 431 -7.59 -8.14 10.23
CA ALA A 431 -7.71 -6.92 11.02
C ALA A 431 -8.20 -5.71 10.21
N SER A 432 -8.33 -5.86 8.89
CA SER A 432 -8.73 -4.79 7.98
C SER A 432 -10.18 -4.37 8.23
N PRO A 433 -10.45 -3.06 8.34
CA PRO A 433 -11.81 -2.55 8.42
C PRO A 433 -12.64 -2.93 7.18
N THR A 434 -13.94 -3.14 7.38
CA THR A 434 -14.90 -3.40 6.28
C THR A 434 -15.00 -2.21 5.31
N SER A 435 -14.62 -1.03 5.77
CA SER A 435 -14.54 0.21 4.96
C SER A 435 -13.39 0.20 3.93
N LEU A 436 -12.46 -0.78 3.98
CA LEU A 436 -11.33 -0.92 3.06
C LEU A 436 -11.43 -2.18 2.18
N PRO A 437 -12.48 -2.34 1.37
CA PRO A 437 -12.71 -3.55 0.58
C PRO A 437 -11.59 -3.82 -0.43
N ALA A 438 -10.84 -2.80 -0.85
CA ALA A 438 -9.72 -2.97 -1.77
C ALA A 438 -8.56 -3.80 -1.18
N LEU A 439 -8.39 -3.81 0.14
CA LEU A 439 -7.38 -4.67 0.78
C LEU A 439 -7.70 -6.16 0.64
N THR A 440 -8.97 -6.55 0.51
CA THR A 440 -9.34 -7.96 0.28
C THR A 440 -8.77 -8.54 -1.02
N LEU A 441 -8.30 -7.65 -1.93
CA LEU A 441 -7.63 -8.02 -3.17
C LEU A 441 -6.17 -8.44 -2.96
N ALA A 442 -5.59 -8.08 -1.83
CA ALA A 442 -4.17 -8.30 -1.59
C ALA A 442 -3.85 -9.79 -1.48
N HIS A 443 -2.92 -10.22 -2.32
CA HIS A 443 -2.39 -11.58 -2.35
C HIS A 443 -0.90 -11.55 -2.68
N VAL A 444 -0.22 -12.61 -2.34
CA VAL A 444 1.20 -12.77 -2.72
C VAL A 444 1.24 -13.22 -4.18
N ASP A 445 1.71 -12.35 -5.05
CA ASP A 445 1.85 -12.56 -6.49
C ASP A 445 3.32 -12.81 -6.91
N TYR A 446 3.55 -13.08 -8.18
CA TYR A 446 4.90 -13.30 -8.71
C TYR A 446 5.78 -12.06 -8.62
N THR A 447 5.20 -10.86 -8.68
CA THR A 447 5.95 -9.59 -8.53
C THR A 447 6.45 -9.44 -7.11
N THR A 448 5.62 -9.77 -6.12
CA THR A 448 6.00 -9.81 -4.70
C THR A 448 7.09 -10.83 -4.42
N LEU A 449 6.97 -12.06 -4.98
CA LEU A 449 8.00 -13.08 -4.86
C LEU A 449 9.31 -12.64 -5.53
N GLY A 450 9.23 -12.00 -6.71
CA GLY A 450 10.38 -11.42 -7.39
C GLY A 450 11.06 -10.32 -6.57
N ALA A 451 10.29 -9.41 -5.96
CA ALA A 451 10.81 -8.38 -5.09
C ALA A 451 11.47 -8.96 -3.82
N ALA A 452 10.85 -9.94 -3.16
CA ALA A 452 11.42 -10.63 -2.00
C ALA A 452 12.73 -11.35 -2.35
N LEU A 453 12.78 -12.00 -3.52
CA LEU A 453 13.99 -12.64 -4.04
C LEU A 453 15.09 -11.61 -4.33
N ALA A 454 14.76 -10.49 -4.97
CA ALA A 454 15.70 -9.41 -5.24
C ALA A 454 16.28 -8.83 -3.94
N ILE A 455 15.44 -8.55 -2.95
CA ILE A 455 15.88 -8.09 -1.62
C ILE A 455 16.81 -9.13 -0.98
N THR A 456 16.46 -10.41 -1.05
CA THR A 456 17.28 -11.51 -0.50
C THR A 456 18.66 -11.59 -1.18
N ILE A 457 18.72 -11.45 -2.50
CA ILE A 457 19.96 -11.44 -3.27
C ILE A 457 20.81 -10.21 -2.93
N VAL A 458 20.22 -9.02 -2.93
CA VAL A 458 20.93 -7.76 -2.63
C VAL A 458 21.50 -7.81 -1.23
N THR A 459 20.71 -8.22 -0.24
CA THR A 459 21.19 -8.35 1.15
C THR A 459 22.33 -9.37 1.26
N SER A 460 22.23 -10.53 0.60
CA SER A 460 23.27 -11.54 0.55
C SER A 460 24.59 -11.00 0.00
N VAL A 461 24.52 -10.30 -1.13
CA VAL A 461 25.70 -9.73 -1.80
C VAL A 461 26.35 -8.66 -0.95
N VAL A 462 25.53 -7.73 -0.41
CA VAL A 462 26.02 -6.64 0.45
C VAL A 462 26.74 -7.21 1.68
N PHE A 463 26.13 -8.17 2.36
CA PHE A 463 26.75 -8.76 3.57
C PHE A 463 27.96 -9.63 3.24
N GLY A 464 27.92 -10.38 2.15
CA GLY A 464 29.05 -11.18 1.69
C GLY A 464 30.25 -10.31 1.32
N VAL A 465 30.01 -9.21 0.59
CA VAL A 465 31.06 -8.25 0.21
C VAL A 465 31.63 -7.51 1.42
N LEU A 466 30.79 -7.03 2.33
CA LEU A 466 31.23 -6.37 3.57
C LEU A 466 32.10 -7.29 4.43
N GLY A 467 31.70 -8.55 4.61
CA GLY A 467 32.47 -9.54 5.33
C GLY A 467 33.82 -9.84 4.70
N ALA A 468 33.83 -9.97 3.39
CA ALA A 468 35.04 -10.28 2.62
C ALA A 468 36.01 -9.12 2.49
N MET A 469 35.53 -7.89 2.31
CA MET A 469 36.39 -6.68 2.31
C MET A 469 37.15 -6.51 3.62
N GLN A 470 36.54 -6.91 4.74
CA GLN A 470 37.21 -6.86 6.03
C GLN A 470 38.28 -7.97 6.20
N ALA A 471 38.00 -9.18 5.71
CA ALA A 471 38.96 -10.28 5.72
C ALA A 471 40.17 -10.00 4.79
N GLY A 472 39.98 -9.28 3.69
CA GLY A 472 41.00 -9.02 2.68
C GLY A 472 41.93 -7.82 2.92
N ARG A 473 41.55 -6.89 3.83
CA ARG A 473 42.35 -5.68 4.12
C ARG A 473 43.51 -5.90 5.13
N GLU A 474 43.64 -7.06 5.72
CA GLU A 474 44.67 -7.33 6.71
C GLU A 474 45.90 -8.01 6.04
N SER A 475 47.04 -7.32 6.10
CA SER A 475 48.33 -7.94 5.76
C SER A 475 48.68 -8.95 6.87
N THR A 476 49.14 -10.13 6.47
CA THR A 476 49.58 -11.23 7.36
C THR A 476 50.63 -10.78 8.41
N ASN A 477 51.39 -9.73 8.07
CA ASN A 477 52.40 -9.12 8.97
C ASN A 477 51.81 -8.30 10.14
N GLU A 478 50.62 -7.72 9.99
CA GLU A 478 49.96 -6.95 11.07
C GLU A 478 49.21 -7.86 12.06
N ALA A 479 48.76 -9.02 11.61
CA ALA A 479 48.10 -10.01 12.46
C ALA A 479 49.05 -10.70 13.43
N LEU A 480 50.35 -10.78 13.08
CA LEU A 480 51.40 -11.36 13.92
C LEU A 480 52.05 -10.32 14.83
N LYS A 481 52.01 -9.02 14.51
CA LYS A 481 52.49 -7.94 15.37
C LYS A 481 51.35 -7.41 16.25
N SER A 482 50.94 -8.16 17.24
CA SER A 482 49.93 -7.79 18.25
C SER A 482 50.42 -6.68 19.19
N GLY A 483 50.61 -5.47 18.67
CA GLY A 483 51.12 -4.38 19.48
C GLY A 483 50.70 -2.95 19.12
N THR A 484 50.06 -2.71 17.99
CA THR A 484 49.80 -1.33 17.58
C THR A 484 48.31 -0.97 17.61
N GLN A 485 47.98 -0.15 18.61
CA GLN A 485 46.62 0.42 18.89
C GLN A 485 45.97 1.22 17.74
N ARG A 486 46.69 1.53 16.67
CA ARG A 486 46.21 2.43 15.58
C ARG A 486 45.20 1.78 14.63
N SER A 487 45.17 0.47 14.45
CA SER A 487 44.23 -0.21 13.56
C SER A 487 42.84 -0.52 14.19
N ALA A 488 42.72 -0.39 15.52
CA ALA A 488 41.48 -0.62 16.27
C ALA A 488 40.49 0.56 16.13
N THR A 489 40.97 1.80 15.92
CA THR A 489 40.17 3.02 15.87
C THR A 489 39.30 3.14 14.62
N GLY A 490 39.72 2.65 13.45
CA GLY A 490 38.93 2.74 12.22
C GLY A 490 37.68 1.84 12.19
N ARG A 491 37.75 0.67 12.82
CA ARG A 491 36.67 -0.34 12.84
C ARG A 491 35.58 -0.05 13.86
N GLY A 492 35.94 0.56 14.96
CA GLY A 492 34.98 1.08 15.95
C GLY A 492 34.03 2.10 15.32
N ARG A 493 34.56 2.94 14.43
CA ARG A 493 33.77 4.00 13.73
C ARG A 493 32.68 3.44 12.81
N VAL A 494 32.97 2.40 12.02
CA VAL A 494 31.96 1.81 11.11
C VAL A 494 30.76 1.28 11.90
N ARG A 495 31.00 0.57 13.01
CA ARG A 495 29.92 0.07 13.87
C ARG A 495 29.15 1.19 14.54
N GLN A 496 29.85 2.23 14.99
CA GLN A 496 29.20 3.42 15.57
C GLN A 496 28.31 4.12 14.55
N VAL A 497 28.79 4.28 13.32
CA VAL A 497 27.99 4.87 12.22
C VAL A 497 26.74 4.02 11.95
N LEU A 498 26.84 2.70 11.88
CA LEU A 498 25.69 1.84 11.69
C LEU A 498 24.65 1.98 12.81
N VAL A 499 25.08 2.01 14.10
CA VAL A 499 24.16 2.24 15.24
C VAL A 499 23.52 3.62 15.15
N VAL A 500 24.28 4.65 14.84
CA VAL A 500 23.75 6.01 14.67
C VAL A 500 22.72 6.03 13.56
N THR A 501 22.97 5.34 12.44
CA THR A 501 22.01 5.21 11.32
C THR A 501 20.74 4.46 11.75
N GLU A 502 20.87 3.32 12.45
CA GLU A 502 19.72 2.56 12.98
C GLU A 502 18.87 3.40 13.92
N MET A 503 19.52 4.11 14.85
CA MET A 503 18.83 5.00 15.78
C MET A 503 18.15 6.17 15.04
N ALA A 504 18.77 6.71 13.98
CA ALA A 504 18.19 7.78 13.17
C ALA A 504 16.96 7.31 12.39
N LEU A 505 17.03 6.14 11.73
CA LEU A 505 15.90 5.56 11.02
C LEU A 505 14.76 5.21 11.98
N SER A 506 15.07 4.63 13.13
CA SER A 506 14.07 4.33 14.16
C SER A 506 13.44 5.61 14.73
N ALA A 507 14.22 6.69 14.92
CA ALA A 507 13.69 7.98 15.37
C ALA A 507 12.67 8.55 14.37
N THR A 508 12.96 8.46 13.08
CA THR A 508 12.03 8.91 12.03
C THR A 508 10.70 8.14 12.10
N LEU A 509 10.75 6.83 12.31
CA LEU A 509 9.55 5.99 12.47
C LEU A 509 8.78 6.31 13.75
N VAL A 510 9.47 6.52 14.88
CA VAL A 510 8.83 6.84 16.16
C VAL A 510 8.13 8.20 16.09
N VAL A 511 8.72 9.20 15.44
CA VAL A 511 8.09 10.51 15.20
C VAL A 511 6.82 10.33 14.37
N GLY A 512 6.90 9.66 13.23
CA GLY A 512 5.74 9.40 12.37
C GLY A 512 4.60 8.68 13.10
N ALA A 513 4.94 7.63 13.86
CA ALA A 513 3.95 6.88 14.64
C ALA A 513 3.31 7.75 15.75
N SER A 514 4.12 8.54 16.49
CA SER A 514 3.59 9.40 17.55
C SER A 514 2.67 10.49 17.02
N MET A 515 2.98 11.07 15.86
CA MET A 515 2.13 12.05 15.18
C MET A 515 0.79 11.43 14.74
N LEU A 516 0.82 10.20 14.16
CA LEU A 516 -0.41 9.50 13.78
C LEU A 516 -1.24 9.06 14.99
N VAL A 517 -0.61 8.59 16.07
CA VAL A 517 -1.33 8.30 17.33
C VAL A 517 -2.08 9.56 17.81
N ARG A 518 -1.39 10.68 17.83
CA ARG A 518 -1.98 11.95 18.25
C ARG A 518 -3.07 12.42 17.30
N SER A 519 -2.88 12.28 16.00
CA SER A 519 -3.87 12.57 14.98
C SER A 519 -5.16 11.76 15.19
N VAL A 520 -5.03 10.44 15.41
CA VAL A 520 -6.19 9.57 15.68
C VAL A 520 -6.89 9.93 17.00
N VAL A 521 -6.13 10.25 18.05
CA VAL A 521 -6.71 10.73 19.32
C VAL A 521 -7.48 12.04 19.11
N ASN A 522 -6.93 12.97 18.32
CA ASN A 522 -7.62 14.23 17.99
C ASN A 522 -8.88 13.97 17.17
N LEU A 523 -8.85 13.05 16.20
CA LEU A 523 -10.03 12.63 15.44
C LEU A 523 -11.12 12.03 16.32
N GLN A 524 -10.76 11.21 17.28
CA GLN A 524 -11.70 10.62 18.24
C GLN A 524 -12.34 11.65 19.19
N ARG A 525 -11.62 12.74 19.45
CA ARG A 525 -12.07 13.83 20.30
C ARG A 525 -12.63 15.03 19.53
N ALA A 526 -12.66 14.94 18.19
CA ALA A 526 -13.13 16.03 17.35
C ALA A 526 -14.57 16.39 17.70
N ASN A 527 -14.81 17.67 17.88
CA ASN A 527 -16.17 18.16 17.99
C ASN A 527 -16.84 18.13 16.62
N LEU A 528 -17.79 17.23 16.45
CA LEU A 528 -18.53 17.08 15.19
C LEU A 528 -19.54 18.19 14.94
N GLY A 529 -19.82 19.02 15.92
CA GLY A 529 -20.89 20.05 15.86
C GLY A 529 -22.31 19.48 15.98
N PHE A 530 -22.42 18.15 16.17
CA PHE A 530 -23.67 17.43 16.46
C PHE A 530 -23.36 16.23 17.37
N GLU A 531 -24.40 15.65 17.96
CA GLU A 531 -24.25 14.50 18.84
C GLU A 531 -24.57 13.19 18.12
N PRO A 532 -23.57 12.28 17.90
CA PRO A 532 -23.80 11.02 17.21
C PRO A 532 -24.44 9.94 18.08
N SER A 533 -24.29 10.01 19.42
CA SER A 533 -24.79 8.98 20.33
C SER A 533 -26.31 8.92 20.33
N GLY A 534 -26.88 7.72 20.18
CA GLY A 534 -28.31 7.50 20.12
C GLY A 534 -28.98 8.04 18.84
N LEU A 535 -28.19 8.43 17.83
CA LEU A 535 -28.66 8.87 16.54
C LEU A 535 -28.56 7.74 15.52
N TYR A 536 -29.66 7.45 14.85
CA TYR A 536 -29.76 6.43 13.81
C TYR A 536 -30.23 7.03 12.50
N THR A 537 -29.70 6.54 11.40
CA THR A 537 -30.19 6.80 10.04
C THR A 537 -30.97 5.59 9.56
N ILE A 538 -32.23 5.78 9.22
CA ILE A 538 -33.12 4.78 8.64
C ILE A 538 -33.28 5.09 7.16
N ARG A 539 -32.93 4.13 6.31
CA ARG A 539 -33.10 4.22 4.86
C ARG A 539 -34.13 3.17 4.43
N PRO A 540 -35.39 3.57 4.31
CA PRO A 540 -36.37 2.67 3.73
C PRO A 540 -36.12 2.55 2.23
N SER A 541 -36.22 1.35 1.73
CA SER A 541 -36.18 1.02 0.32
C SER A 541 -37.46 0.29 -0.05
N VAL A 542 -38.07 0.73 -1.13
CA VAL A 542 -39.30 0.11 -1.67
C VAL A 542 -39.04 -0.10 -3.16
N PRO A 543 -39.50 -1.23 -3.75
CA PRO A 543 -39.37 -1.45 -5.18
C PRO A 543 -39.86 -0.26 -6.01
N ARG A 544 -39.14 0.08 -7.10
CA ARG A 544 -39.28 1.37 -7.80
C ARG A 544 -40.69 1.62 -8.39
N GLY A 545 -41.45 0.58 -8.74
CA GLY A 545 -42.79 0.70 -9.33
C GLY A 545 -43.91 0.88 -8.34
N HIS A 546 -43.66 0.64 -7.03
CA HIS A 546 -44.72 0.77 -6.00
C HIS A 546 -45.20 2.21 -5.81
N PHE A 547 -44.35 3.20 -6.08
CA PHE A 547 -44.75 4.60 -6.04
C PHE A 547 -44.95 5.13 -7.46
N GLY A 548 -46.17 5.33 -7.87
CA GLY A 548 -46.49 5.89 -9.17
C GLY A 548 -45.95 7.31 -9.40
N ASN A 549 -45.69 8.05 -8.30
CA ASN A 549 -45.12 9.38 -8.34
C ASN A 549 -44.37 9.76 -7.04
N ARG A 550 -43.72 10.92 -7.05
CA ARG A 550 -42.97 11.47 -5.91
C ARG A 550 -43.86 11.72 -4.68
N ALA A 551 -45.11 12.14 -4.88
CA ALA A 551 -46.04 12.44 -3.79
C ALA A 551 -46.39 11.18 -3.00
N ALA A 552 -46.64 10.05 -3.67
CA ALA A 552 -46.90 8.76 -3.02
C ALA A 552 -45.67 8.32 -2.15
N ARG A 553 -44.46 8.48 -2.62
CA ARG A 553 -43.24 8.24 -1.84
C ARG A 553 -43.18 9.16 -0.62
N GLY A 554 -43.45 10.43 -0.79
CA GLY A 554 -43.49 11.39 0.31
C GLY A 554 -44.52 11.00 1.37
N LEU A 555 -45.70 10.52 0.96
CA LEU A 555 -46.71 10.03 1.88
C LEU A 555 -46.26 8.79 2.68
N PHE A 556 -45.62 7.83 2.01
CA PHE A 556 -45.03 6.66 2.67
C PHE A 556 -44.03 7.10 3.75
N LEU A 557 -43.10 8.01 3.42
CA LEU A 557 -42.05 8.47 4.34
C LEU A 557 -42.67 9.21 5.55
N ARG A 558 -43.63 10.06 5.35
CA ARG A 558 -44.34 10.75 6.47
C ARG A 558 -45.11 9.79 7.35
N THR A 559 -45.79 8.82 6.74
CA THR A 559 -46.51 7.80 7.51
C THR A 559 -45.57 6.98 8.35
N LEU A 560 -44.42 6.60 7.76
CA LEU A 560 -43.39 5.85 8.47
C LEU A 560 -42.74 6.69 9.60
N GLU A 561 -42.44 7.98 9.33
CA GLU A 561 -41.94 8.94 10.33
C GLU A 561 -42.88 9.03 11.55
N THR A 562 -44.17 9.24 11.32
CA THR A 562 -45.19 9.33 12.37
C THR A 562 -45.29 8.07 13.20
N ARG A 563 -45.23 6.90 12.55
CA ARG A 563 -45.24 5.61 13.25
C ARG A 563 -43.96 5.33 14.02
N ILE A 564 -42.79 5.69 13.48
CA ILE A 564 -41.49 5.54 14.19
C ILE A 564 -41.48 6.43 15.43
N ALA A 565 -42.02 7.63 15.37
CA ALA A 565 -42.10 8.54 16.51
C ALA A 565 -42.91 7.95 17.69
N SER A 566 -43.78 6.98 17.45
CA SER A 566 -44.57 6.30 18.50
C SER A 566 -43.82 5.10 19.14
N ILE A 567 -42.65 4.69 18.65
CA ILE A 567 -41.87 3.59 19.22
C ILE A 567 -41.33 4.02 20.61
N PRO A 568 -41.54 3.18 21.66
CA PRO A 568 -40.97 3.47 22.99
C PRO A 568 -39.44 3.65 22.93
N GLY A 569 -38.94 4.71 23.53
CA GLY A 569 -37.52 5.05 23.51
C GLY A 569 -37.09 5.96 22.35
N VAL A 570 -37.92 6.19 21.34
CA VAL A 570 -37.69 7.21 20.32
C VAL A 570 -38.06 8.58 20.90
N THR A 571 -37.14 9.51 20.85
CA THR A 571 -37.34 10.88 21.38
C THR A 571 -37.72 11.88 20.30
N SER A 572 -37.18 11.71 19.10
CA SER A 572 -37.48 12.59 17.95
C SER A 572 -37.12 11.93 16.63
N VAL A 573 -37.83 12.30 15.57
CA VAL A 573 -37.64 11.82 14.19
C VAL A 573 -37.66 13.02 13.25
N THR A 574 -36.88 12.97 12.17
CA THR A 574 -36.89 13.97 11.09
C THR A 574 -36.41 13.36 9.79
N MET A 575 -36.65 14.05 8.68
CA MET A 575 -36.13 13.64 7.38
C MET A 575 -35.02 14.56 6.87
N ALA A 576 -34.05 13.94 6.16
CA ALA A 576 -32.97 14.66 5.51
C ALA A 576 -32.57 13.99 4.18
N SER A 577 -32.07 14.80 3.24
CA SER A 577 -31.48 14.27 2.00
C SER A 577 -30.05 13.79 2.17
N ALA A 578 -29.30 14.41 3.08
CA ALA A 578 -27.92 14.06 3.42
C ALA A 578 -27.78 13.84 4.93
N PRO A 579 -28.10 12.64 5.45
CA PRO A 579 -27.80 12.31 6.83
C PRO A 579 -26.28 12.29 7.08
N PRO A 580 -25.81 12.31 8.34
CA PRO A 580 -24.39 12.22 8.65
C PRO A 580 -23.72 11.02 7.95
N GLY A 581 -22.54 11.27 7.35
CA GLY A 581 -21.84 10.30 6.51
C GLY A 581 -22.20 10.33 5.01
N TRP A 582 -23.16 11.18 4.62
CA TRP A 582 -23.61 11.33 3.24
C TRP A 582 -23.47 12.78 2.76
N TRP A 583 -23.35 12.93 1.45
CA TRP A 583 -23.21 14.22 0.79
C TRP A 583 -24.24 14.37 -0.31
N THR A 584 -24.90 15.51 -0.37
CA THR A 584 -25.66 15.96 -1.55
C THR A 584 -25.06 17.26 -2.04
N PHE A 585 -25.00 17.41 -3.36
CA PHE A 585 -24.47 18.60 -3.99
C PHE A 585 -25.52 19.15 -4.96
N SER A 586 -25.61 20.45 -5.04
CA SER A 586 -26.12 21.14 -6.19
C SER A 586 -24.96 21.64 -7.03
N ILE A 587 -25.08 21.48 -8.33
CA ILE A 587 -24.08 21.95 -9.30
C ILE A 587 -24.61 23.23 -9.88
N GLY A 588 -23.94 24.34 -9.66
CA GLY A 588 -24.43 25.61 -10.18
C GLY A 588 -23.52 26.77 -9.75
N ARG A 589 -23.99 27.98 -10.00
CA ARG A 589 -23.31 29.21 -9.58
C ARG A 589 -23.99 29.74 -8.31
N LEU A 590 -23.19 29.97 -7.28
CA LEU A 590 -23.71 30.65 -6.09
C LEU A 590 -23.76 32.13 -6.35
N GLU A 591 -24.97 32.70 -6.41
CA GLU A 591 -25.18 34.12 -6.55
C GLU A 591 -25.67 34.69 -5.20
N ILE A 592 -25.20 35.88 -4.88
CA ILE A 592 -25.59 36.62 -3.69
C ILE A 592 -26.14 37.98 -4.16
N GLU A 593 -27.31 38.32 -3.70
CA GLU A 593 -27.95 39.59 -4.06
C GLU A 593 -27.07 40.79 -3.72
N GLY A 594 -26.99 41.75 -4.64
CA GLY A 594 -26.14 42.92 -4.50
C GLY A 594 -24.67 42.71 -4.82
N ARG A 595 -24.24 41.50 -5.23
CA ARG A 595 -22.90 41.24 -5.70
C ARG A 595 -22.85 40.90 -7.19
N PRO A 596 -21.73 41.17 -7.86
CA PRO A 596 -21.56 40.73 -9.26
C PRO A 596 -21.76 39.23 -9.36
N ALA A 597 -22.55 38.78 -10.34
CA ALA A 597 -22.75 37.36 -10.59
C ALA A 597 -21.40 36.72 -11.00
N PRO A 598 -21.07 35.52 -10.49
CA PRO A 598 -19.88 34.80 -10.93
C PRO A 598 -19.91 34.54 -12.44
N PRO A 599 -18.75 34.43 -13.11
CA PRO A 599 -18.68 34.14 -14.54
C PRO A 599 -19.53 32.91 -14.90
N ALA A 600 -20.20 32.93 -16.04
CA ALA A 600 -21.03 31.81 -16.50
C ALA A 600 -20.25 30.50 -16.70
N THR A 601 -18.94 30.59 -16.82
CA THR A 601 -18.00 29.43 -16.90
C THR A 601 -17.65 28.83 -15.55
N LEU A 602 -17.99 29.51 -14.44
CA LEU A 602 -17.69 29.00 -13.10
C LEU A 602 -18.83 28.10 -12.65
N THR A 603 -18.60 26.83 -12.57
CA THR A 603 -19.51 25.84 -11.98
C THR A 603 -18.97 25.42 -10.63
N GLU A 604 -19.75 25.64 -9.58
CA GLU A 604 -19.39 25.29 -8.21
C GLU A 604 -20.21 24.08 -7.73
N PHE A 605 -19.59 23.24 -6.93
CA PHE A 605 -20.28 22.22 -6.16
C PHE A 605 -20.66 22.79 -4.82
N ILE A 606 -21.95 23.02 -4.65
CA ILE A 606 -22.48 23.60 -3.42
C ILE A 606 -23.11 22.48 -2.61
N ARG A 607 -22.61 22.27 -1.41
CA ARG A 607 -23.18 21.28 -0.49
C ARG A 607 -24.57 21.76 -0.06
N VAL A 608 -25.57 20.93 -0.32
CA VAL A 608 -26.96 21.21 0.05
C VAL A 608 -27.50 20.02 0.83
N ASN A 609 -28.19 20.29 1.94
CA ASN A 609 -28.94 19.30 2.67
C ASN A 609 -30.40 19.76 2.73
N ASN A 610 -31.30 19.02 2.08
CA ASN A 610 -32.73 19.28 2.19
C ASN A 610 -33.21 18.64 3.50
N ILE A 611 -33.68 19.46 4.42
CA ILE A 611 -34.07 19.06 5.78
C ILE A 611 -35.49 19.45 6.11
N GLN A 612 -36.13 18.72 7.01
CA GLN A 612 -37.36 19.12 7.64
C GLN A 612 -37.13 19.98 8.88
N ARG A 613 -38.17 20.65 9.32
CA ARG A 613 -38.23 21.32 10.60
C ARG A 613 -37.94 20.34 11.72
N GLY A 614 -37.22 20.80 12.76
CA GLY A 614 -36.80 19.96 13.87
C GLY A 614 -35.47 19.20 13.63
N TYR A 615 -34.89 19.30 12.43
CA TYR A 615 -33.63 18.65 12.10
C TYR A 615 -32.52 19.00 13.10
N PHE A 616 -32.34 20.25 13.40
CA PHE A 616 -31.30 20.73 14.34
C PHE A 616 -31.49 20.20 15.75
N GLY A 617 -32.74 20.05 16.19
CA GLY A 617 -33.08 19.41 17.48
C GLY A 617 -32.72 17.93 17.51
N VAL A 618 -33.07 17.18 16.45
CA VAL A 618 -32.71 15.75 16.32
C VAL A 618 -31.19 15.56 16.26
N MET A 619 -30.49 16.44 15.54
CA MET A 619 -29.02 16.42 15.44
C MET A 619 -28.31 16.94 16.71
N ARG A 620 -29.02 17.67 17.58
CA ARG A 620 -28.47 18.48 18.67
C ARG A 620 -27.40 19.44 18.15
N GLN A 621 -27.64 20.04 16.99
CA GLN A 621 -26.80 21.05 16.37
C GLN A 621 -27.35 22.43 16.71
N GLY A 622 -26.51 23.31 17.28
CA GLY A 622 -26.95 24.64 17.67
C GLY A 622 -27.24 25.56 16.48
N LEU A 623 -28.20 26.46 16.63
CA LEU A 623 -28.37 27.63 15.76
C LEU A 623 -27.62 28.80 16.39
N VAL A 624 -26.78 29.46 15.59
CA VAL A 624 -25.93 30.60 16.04
C VAL A 624 -26.68 31.91 15.94
N ALA A 625 -27.53 32.06 14.91
CA ALA A 625 -28.36 33.25 14.69
C ALA A 625 -29.62 32.88 13.92
N GLY A 626 -30.67 33.71 14.06
CA GLY A 626 -31.97 33.48 13.38
C GLY A 626 -32.75 32.32 13.98
N GLY A 627 -33.48 31.59 13.14
CA GLY A 627 -34.32 30.48 13.53
C GLY A 627 -34.41 29.37 12.48
N GLU A 628 -35.21 28.35 12.78
CA GLU A 628 -35.58 27.31 11.82
C GLU A 628 -36.61 27.85 10.80
N PHE A 629 -36.90 27.05 9.76
CA PHE A 629 -37.92 27.33 8.79
C PHE A 629 -39.30 27.60 9.43
N THR A 630 -39.94 28.68 9.01
CA THR A 630 -41.15 29.18 9.70
C THR A 630 -42.42 28.42 9.38
N ASP A 631 -42.61 28.00 8.12
CA ASP A 631 -43.80 27.24 7.70
C ASP A 631 -43.58 26.52 6.38
N THR A 632 -44.39 25.47 6.10
CA THR A 632 -44.24 24.60 4.93
C THR A 632 -44.48 25.30 3.60
N THR A 633 -45.34 26.31 3.54
CA THR A 633 -45.65 27.04 2.30
C THR A 633 -44.69 28.19 2.01
N GLY A 634 -44.12 28.85 3.03
CA GLY A 634 -43.09 29.87 2.87
C GLY A 634 -41.65 29.31 2.85
N ALA A 635 -41.46 28.09 3.33
CA ALA A 635 -40.15 27.46 3.49
C ALA A 635 -39.39 27.19 2.17
N ALA A 636 -40.09 27.11 1.06
CA ALA A 636 -39.51 26.89 -0.27
C ALA A 636 -38.52 28.00 -0.71
N HIS A 637 -38.65 29.19 -0.13
CA HIS A 637 -37.80 30.35 -0.41
C HIS A 637 -36.86 30.69 0.76
N GLN A 638 -36.73 29.80 1.73
CA GLN A 638 -35.87 29.99 2.90
C GLN A 638 -34.64 29.08 2.82
N VAL A 639 -33.53 29.57 3.36
CA VAL A 639 -32.29 28.82 3.48
C VAL A 639 -31.66 29.10 4.84
N ILE A 640 -31.08 28.05 5.42
CA ILE A 640 -30.21 28.17 6.61
C ILE A 640 -28.80 27.85 6.14
N VAL A 641 -27.84 28.67 6.55
CA VAL A 641 -26.44 28.52 6.17
C VAL A 641 -25.61 28.08 7.38
N ASN A 642 -24.51 27.37 7.17
CA ASN A 642 -23.59 27.11 8.30
C ASN A 642 -22.74 28.33 8.62
N ALA A 643 -22.23 28.40 9.84
CA ALA A 643 -21.44 29.54 10.33
C ALA A 643 -20.17 29.79 9.48
N GLY A 644 -19.52 28.74 8.97
CA GLY A 644 -18.38 28.85 8.05
C GLY A 644 -18.72 29.56 6.76
N PHE A 645 -19.87 29.23 6.16
CA PHE A 645 -20.39 29.94 4.99
C PHE A 645 -20.68 31.40 5.30
N ALA A 646 -21.38 31.66 6.41
CA ALA A 646 -21.72 33.01 6.84
C ALA A 646 -20.47 33.87 7.02
N ARG A 647 -19.46 33.39 7.74
CA ARG A 647 -18.17 34.08 7.93
C ARG A 647 -17.45 34.34 6.61
N LYS A 648 -17.49 33.40 5.69
CA LYS A 648 -16.81 33.53 4.38
C LYS A 648 -17.47 34.58 3.52
N GLN A 649 -18.82 34.67 3.56
CA GLN A 649 -19.56 35.51 2.65
C GLN A 649 -19.85 36.90 3.23
N TRP A 650 -20.13 37.02 4.51
CA TRP A 650 -20.60 38.29 5.10
C TRP A 650 -19.72 38.80 6.26
N ARG A 651 -18.60 38.16 6.54
CA ARG A 651 -17.63 38.51 7.60
C ARG A 651 -18.24 39.16 8.84
N ASP A 652 -18.47 40.49 8.80
CA ASP A 652 -18.93 41.33 9.91
C ASP A 652 -20.40 41.76 9.80
N GLU A 653 -21.10 41.30 8.73
CA GLU A 653 -22.51 41.63 8.53
C GLU A 653 -23.40 40.45 8.95
N SER A 654 -24.62 40.81 9.43
CA SER A 654 -25.63 39.76 9.66
C SER A 654 -26.06 39.10 8.35
N PRO A 655 -25.96 37.76 8.25
CA PRO A 655 -26.48 37.05 7.08
C PRO A 655 -27.99 36.93 7.02
N ILE A 656 -28.67 37.15 8.15
CA ILE A 656 -30.15 37.04 8.23
C ILE A 656 -30.82 38.11 7.37
N GLY A 657 -31.78 37.66 6.55
CA GLY A 657 -32.50 38.50 5.60
C GLY A 657 -31.78 38.71 4.27
N LYS A 658 -30.53 38.28 4.12
CA LYS A 658 -29.80 38.31 2.82
C LYS A 658 -30.34 37.23 1.88
N HIS A 659 -30.21 37.48 0.56
CA HIS A 659 -30.72 36.56 -0.46
C HIS A 659 -29.59 35.90 -1.22
N ILE A 660 -29.72 34.60 -1.43
CA ILE A 660 -28.80 33.79 -2.24
C ILE A 660 -29.58 32.93 -3.23
N ARG A 661 -28.96 32.54 -4.32
CA ARG A 661 -29.52 31.50 -5.22
C ARG A 661 -28.41 30.61 -5.77
N ILE A 662 -28.75 29.38 -6.08
CA ILE A 662 -27.91 28.46 -6.84
C ILE A 662 -28.43 28.50 -8.27
N ALA A 663 -27.80 29.28 -9.13
CA ALA A 663 -28.23 29.46 -10.51
C ALA A 663 -27.66 28.34 -11.38
N HIS A 664 -28.57 27.62 -12.05
CA HIS A 664 -28.28 26.66 -13.12
C HIS A 664 -28.51 27.35 -14.48
N GLU A 665 -29.77 27.81 -14.70
CA GLU A 665 -30.19 28.51 -15.91
C GLU A 665 -30.52 29.99 -15.66
N GLY A 666 -30.46 30.45 -14.42
CA GLY A 666 -30.73 31.86 -14.04
C GLY A 666 -32.16 32.18 -13.72
N THR A 667 -33.06 31.20 -13.79
CA THR A 667 -34.49 31.33 -13.50
C THR A 667 -34.89 30.87 -12.09
N GLU A 668 -33.95 30.34 -11.34
CA GLU A 668 -34.16 29.80 -10.01
C GLU A 668 -34.53 30.91 -9.01
N PRO A 669 -35.39 30.60 -8.04
CA PRO A 669 -35.87 31.63 -7.08
C PRO A 669 -34.73 32.02 -6.11
N TRP A 670 -34.78 33.26 -5.67
CA TRP A 670 -33.96 33.74 -4.56
C TRP A 670 -34.41 33.10 -3.25
N LEU A 671 -33.42 32.63 -2.46
CA LEU A 671 -33.63 32.06 -1.14
C LEU A 671 -33.20 33.06 -0.06
N THR A 672 -34.07 33.32 0.90
CA THR A 672 -33.78 34.22 2.03
C THR A 672 -33.09 33.46 3.14
N VAL A 673 -31.97 33.96 3.63
CA VAL A 673 -31.28 33.41 4.79
C VAL A 673 -32.06 33.70 6.06
N VAL A 674 -32.65 32.67 6.68
CA VAL A 674 -33.49 32.79 7.88
C VAL A 674 -32.75 32.37 9.16
N GLY A 675 -31.65 31.59 9.00
CA GLY A 675 -30.88 31.10 10.14
C GLY A 675 -29.43 30.80 9.80
N VAL A 676 -28.62 30.74 10.83
CA VAL A 676 -27.22 30.34 10.80
C VAL A 676 -27.04 29.15 11.74
N ALA A 677 -26.69 28.00 11.21
CA ALA A 677 -26.41 26.80 11.99
C ALA A 677 -24.94 26.77 12.41
N ALA A 678 -24.65 26.21 13.58
CA ALA A 678 -23.28 25.88 13.96
C ALA A 678 -22.61 24.97 12.92
N ASP A 679 -21.32 25.12 12.75
CA ASP A 679 -20.55 24.28 11.84
C ASP A 679 -20.61 22.82 12.29
N ALA A 680 -20.85 21.90 11.36
CA ALA A 680 -20.97 20.48 11.64
C ALA A 680 -20.22 19.63 10.59
N ALA A 681 -19.42 18.68 11.09
CA ALA A 681 -18.70 17.72 10.28
C ALA A 681 -19.62 16.57 9.81
N THR A 682 -20.67 16.88 9.07
CA THR A 682 -21.66 15.89 8.63
C THR A 682 -21.08 14.83 7.69
N GLY A 683 -19.96 15.12 7.01
CA GLY A 683 -19.23 14.14 6.19
C GLY A 683 -18.27 13.23 6.99
N GLY A 684 -18.26 13.36 8.31
CA GLY A 684 -17.36 12.62 9.21
C GLY A 684 -16.12 13.43 9.59
N PRO A 685 -15.40 13.02 10.64
CA PRO A 685 -14.29 13.78 11.21
C PRO A 685 -13.06 13.85 10.31
N VAL A 686 -12.91 12.94 9.34
CA VAL A 686 -11.76 12.86 8.44
C VAL A 686 -11.94 13.72 7.19
N THR A 687 -13.14 13.67 6.59
CA THR A 687 -13.45 14.33 5.31
C THR A 687 -14.27 15.61 5.47
N GLY A 688 -14.83 15.80 6.65
CA GLY A 688 -15.69 16.94 6.96
C GLY A 688 -14.89 18.08 7.52
N ASP A 689 -14.41 18.99 6.67
CA ASP A 689 -14.19 20.34 7.14
C ASP A 689 -15.54 20.89 7.62
N ALA A 690 -15.73 20.97 8.94
CA ALA A 690 -16.95 21.46 9.55
C ALA A 690 -17.29 22.87 9.08
N THR A 691 -16.29 23.63 8.63
CA THR A 691 -16.43 24.99 8.13
C THR A 691 -16.70 25.07 6.64
N SER A 692 -16.69 23.96 5.91
CA SER A 692 -17.03 23.93 4.47
C SER A 692 -18.45 24.46 4.26
N PRO A 693 -18.66 25.28 3.20
CA PRO A 693 -19.96 25.83 2.89
C PRO A 693 -21.04 24.76 2.78
N LEU A 694 -22.08 24.90 3.58
CA LEU A 694 -23.24 24.01 3.60
C LEU A 694 -24.54 24.83 3.68
N LEU A 695 -25.45 24.56 2.77
CA LEU A 695 -26.76 25.15 2.73
C LEU A 695 -27.81 24.14 3.18
N TYR A 696 -28.68 24.52 4.08
CA TYR A 696 -29.84 23.75 4.46
C TYR A 696 -31.05 24.36 3.80
N THR A 697 -31.79 23.58 3.01
CA THR A 697 -33.00 24.01 2.34
C THR A 697 -34.20 23.21 2.86
N ALA A 698 -35.37 23.78 2.80
CA ALA A 698 -36.56 23.06 3.24
C ALA A 698 -36.82 21.84 2.32
N ALA A 699 -36.99 20.66 2.90
CA ALA A 699 -37.33 19.46 2.18
C ALA A 699 -38.75 19.58 1.64
N ALA A 700 -38.91 19.67 0.31
CA ALA A 700 -40.10 19.09 -0.27
C ALA A 700 -40.01 17.56 -0.05
N ASP A 701 -41.06 16.96 0.50
CA ASP A 701 -41.16 15.56 0.94
C ASP A 701 -40.60 14.49 -0.01
N SER A 702 -40.46 14.87 -1.29
CA SER A 702 -39.99 13.98 -2.37
C SER A 702 -38.45 13.78 -2.43
N PHE A 703 -37.68 14.63 -1.76
CA PHE A 703 -36.22 14.60 -1.82
C PHE A 703 -35.56 13.97 -0.60
N ALA A 704 -36.33 13.62 0.45
CA ALA A 704 -35.77 12.96 1.61
C ALA A 704 -35.22 11.58 1.24
N ALA A 705 -33.96 11.35 1.56
CA ALA A 705 -33.30 10.07 1.30
C ALA A 705 -33.31 9.16 2.53
N ALA A 706 -33.47 9.72 3.74
CA ALA A 706 -33.39 9.01 4.99
C ALA A 706 -34.19 9.69 6.11
N LEU A 707 -34.61 8.88 7.08
CA LEU A 707 -35.15 9.31 8.36
C LEU A 707 -34.00 9.31 9.38
N LEU A 708 -33.89 10.37 10.14
CA LEU A 708 -32.99 10.49 11.29
C LEU A 708 -33.81 10.28 12.54
N VAL A 709 -33.42 9.34 13.37
CA VAL A 709 -34.12 8.93 14.59
C VAL A 709 -33.20 9.07 15.77
N ARG A 710 -33.62 9.81 16.77
CA ARG A 710 -32.93 9.91 18.07
C ARG A 710 -33.63 9.09 19.11
N THR A 711 -32.84 8.33 19.86
CA THR A 711 -33.32 7.46 20.95
C THR A 711 -32.74 7.84 22.28
N SER A 712 -33.44 7.53 23.36
CA SER A 712 -32.96 7.69 24.73
C SER A 712 -32.15 6.51 25.26
N GLY A 713 -32.10 5.38 24.53
CA GLY A 713 -31.40 4.16 24.94
C GLY A 713 -30.90 3.33 23.79
N LYS A 714 -30.13 2.27 24.10
CA LYS A 714 -29.59 1.28 23.13
C LYS A 714 -30.61 0.16 22.88
N GLY A 715 -31.76 0.46 22.30
CA GLY A 715 -32.75 -0.53 21.87
C GLY A 715 -32.49 -1.01 20.44
N ASP A 716 -32.81 -2.26 20.14
CA ASP A 716 -32.88 -2.71 18.75
C ASP A 716 -34.08 -2.09 18.04
N LEU A 717 -33.84 -1.15 17.16
CA LEU A 717 -34.88 -0.49 16.35
C LEU A 717 -35.15 -1.22 15.05
N LEU A 718 -34.31 -2.13 14.61
CA LEU A 718 -34.41 -2.70 13.27
C LEU A 718 -35.74 -3.47 13.10
N GLN A 719 -36.04 -4.39 13.99
CA GLN A 719 -37.23 -5.22 13.92
C GLN A 719 -38.54 -4.40 14.04
N PRO A 720 -38.69 -3.47 15.01
CA PRO A 720 -39.87 -2.62 15.08
C PRO A 720 -40.04 -1.74 13.84
N VAL A 721 -38.99 -1.11 13.34
CA VAL A 721 -39.07 -0.25 12.17
C VAL A 721 -39.39 -1.06 10.91
N GLN A 722 -38.80 -2.24 10.74
CA GLN A 722 -39.07 -3.14 9.63
C GLN A 722 -40.56 -3.56 9.64
N ALA A 723 -41.11 -3.92 10.81
CA ALA A 723 -42.51 -4.27 10.95
C ALA A 723 -43.47 -3.10 10.60
N LEU A 724 -43.10 -1.88 11.01
CA LEU A 724 -43.89 -0.69 10.66
C LEU A 724 -43.80 -0.38 9.16
N ALA A 725 -42.64 -0.54 8.54
CA ALA A 725 -42.49 -0.37 7.10
C ALA A 725 -43.31 -1.40 6.33
N HIS A 726 -43.25 -2.68 6.70
CA HIS A 726 -44.11 -3.75 6.11
C HIS A 726 -45.60 -3.53 6.30
N ALA A 727 -46.00 -2.91 7.41
CA ALA A 727 -47.43 -2.58 7.64
C ALA A 727 -47.91 -1.45 6.74
N ILE A 728 -47.01 -0.68 6.10
CA ILE A 728 -47.39 0.35 5.10
C ILE A 728 -47.26 -0.24 3.70
N ASP A 729 -46.14 -0.91 3.43
CA ASP A 729 -45.89 -1.60 2.16
C ASP A 729 -45.16 -2.93 2.50
N LYS A 730 -45.77 -4.04 2.16
CA LYS A 730 -45.26 -5.40 2.46
C LYS A 730 -43.89 -5.71 1.87
N ASP A 731 -43.52 -5.00 0.80
CA ASP A 731 -42.28 -5.20 0.09
C ASP A 731 -41.22 -4.14 0.48
N ALA A 732 -41.52 -3.29 1.48
CA ALA A 732 -40.58 -2.31 2.01
C ALA A 732 -39.47 -2.98 2.82
N THR A 733 -38.21 -2.64 2.55
CA THR A 733 -37.07 -3.01 3.40
C THR A 733 -36.49 -1.79 4.09
N VAL A 734 -35.83 -2.02 5.22
CA VAL A 734 -35.26 -0.94 6.02
C VAL A 734 -33.80 -1.24 6.31
N LYS A 735 -32.94 -0.30 5.97
CA LYS A 735 -31.53 -0.31 6.40
C LYS A 735 -31.36 0.66 7.56
N LEU A 736 -30.99 0.12 8.72
CA LEU A 736 -30.69 0.87 9.92
C LEU A 736 -29.18 1.05 10.07
N LEU A 737 -28.72 2.28 10.19
CA LEU A 737 -27.32 2.64 10.37
C LEU A 737 -27.17 3.48 11.63
N SER A 738 -26.37 3.03 12.57
CA SER A 738 -25.99 3.89 13.71
C SER A 738 -25.00 4.95 13.24
N VAL A 739 -25.29 6.21 13.53
CA VAL A 739 -24.36 7.33 13.19
C VAL A 739 -23.08 7.23 14.01
N GLU A 740 -23.14 6.75 15.24
CA GLU A 740 -21.95 6.49 16.08
C GLU A 740 -21.02 5.46 15.43
N THR A 741 -21.59 4.37 14.90
CA THR A 741 -20.82 3.37 14.15
C THR A 741 -20.26 3.95 12.86
N GLY A 742 -21.04 4.76 12.13
CA GLY A 742 -20.58 5.42 10.92
C GLY A 742 -19.42 6.39 11.15
N VAL A 743 -19.43 7.12 12.28
CA VAL A 743 -18.30 7.97 12.70
C VAL A 743 -17.08 7.12 13.06
N ALA A 744 -17.27 5.99 13.76
CA ALA A 744 -16.19 5.06 14.09
C ALA A 744 -15.58 4.44 12.82
N ASP A 745 -16.40 4.08 11.84
CA ASP A 745 -15.96 3.56 10.54
C ASP A 745 -15.20 4.60 9.72
N ALA A 746 -15.57 5.88 9.80
CA ALA A 746 -14.87 6.96 9.12
C ALA A 746 -13.42 7.13 9.61
N ILE A 747 -13.12 6.82 10.88
CA ILE A 747 -11.76 6.86 11.44
C ILE A 747 -11.04 5.50 11.41
N ALA A 748 -11.69 4.46 10.87
CA ALA A 748 -11.15 3.11 10.87
C ALA A 748 -9.85 3.00 10.04
N GLU A 749 -9.77 3.69 8.88
CA GLU A 749 -8.55 3.73 8.06
C GLU A 749 -7.37 4.40 8.80
N PRO A 750 -7.46 5.64 9.30
CA PRO A 750 -6.38 6.25 10.08
C PRO A 750 -5.95 5.40 11.28
N ARG A 751 -6.91 4.79 11.98
CA ARG A 751 -6.65 3.89 13.11
C ARG A 751 -5.88 2.63 12.70
N PHE A 752 -6.24 2.05 11.58
CA PHE A 752 -5.57 0.87 11.02
C PHE A 752 -4.13 1.20 10.61
N VAL A 753 -3.91 2.30 9.90
CA VAL A 753 -2.58 2.78 9.50
C VAL A 753 -1.71 3.09 10.73
N MET A 754 -2.28 3.75 11.73
CA MET A 754 -1.62 4.02 13.02
C MET A 754 -1.16 2.73 13.70
N LEU A 755 -2.02 1.71 13.75
CA LEU A 755 -1.70 0.42 14.36
C LEU A 755 -0.54 -0.27 13.65
N LEU A 756 -0.57 -0.34 12.32
CA LEU A 756 0.51 -0.94 11.53
C LEU A 756 1.83 -0.16 11.67
N LEU A 757 1.77 1.16 11.60
CA LEU A 757 2.97 1.99 11.77
C LEU A 757 3.56 1.85 13.18
N THR A 758 2.72 1.77 14.21
CA THR A 758 3.15 1.54 15.60
C THR A 758 3.83 0.17 15.73
N LEU A 759 3.29 -0.87 15.09
CA LEU A 759 3.89 -2.21 15.06
C LEU A 759 5.26 -2.19 14.37
N PHE A 760 5.38 -1.54 13.20
CA PHE A 760 6.66 -1.41 12.50
C PHE A 760 7.67 -0.59 13.29
N THR A 761 7.20 0.44 13.98
CA THR A 761 8.03 1.25 14.88
C THR A 761 8.55 0.44 16.06
N ALA A 762 7.70 -0.37 16.69
CA ALA A 762 8.11 -1.27 17.77
C ALA A 762 9.13 -2.30 17.27
N LEU A 763 8.96 -2.83 16.06
CA LEU A 763 9.90 -3.73 15.43
C LEU A 763 11.26 -3.04 15.17
N ALA A 764 11.26 -1.86 14.56
CA ALA A 764 12.47 -1.09 14.28
C ALA A 764 13.22 -0.74 15.58
N LEU A 765 12.50 -0.31 16.62
CA LEU A 765 13.05 0.02 17.93
C LEU A 765 13.69 -1.21 18.59
N SER A 766 13.05 -2.37 18.50
CA SER A 766 13.58 -3.63 19.02
C SER A 766 14.86 -4.03 18.29
N LEU A 767 14.89 -3.90 16.96
CA LEU A 767 16.08 -4.17 16.15
C LEU A 767 17.22 -3.21 16.48
N ALA A 768 16.94 -1.90 16.61
CA ALA A 768 17.94 -0.90 16.98
C ALA A 768 18.50 -1.14 18.40
N ALA A 769 17.64 -1.57 19.34
CA ALA A 769 18.08 -1.95 20.70
C ALA A 769 19.00 -3.17 20.66
N ILE A 770 18.72 -4.18 19.83
CA ILE A 770 19.59 -5.35 19.61
C ILE A 770 20.93 -4.93 18.99
N GLY A 771 20.93 -4.03 17.99
CA GLY A 771 22.15 -3.48 17.39
C GLY A 771 23.02 -2.74 18.39
N LEU A 772 22.42 -1.84 19.17
CA LEU A 772 23.11 -1.10 20.24
C LEU A 772 23.68 -2.05 21.32
N TYR A 773 22.87 -3.03 21.78
CA TYR A 773 23.31 -4.08 22.70
C TYR A 773 24.56 -4.80 22.15
N GLY A 774 24.56 -5.17 20.87
CA GLY A 774 25.68 -5.85 20.22
C GLY A 774 26.96 -5.01 20.22
N VAL A 775 26.85 -3.72 19.91
CA VAL A 775 28.02 -2.81 19.86
C VAL A 775 28.57 -2.53 21.25
N VAL A 776 27.70 -2.25 22.22
CA VAL A 776 28.14 -1.99 23.61
C VAL A 776 28.71 -3.25 24.23
N GLY A 777 28.08 -4.40 24.03
CA GLY A 777 28.58 -5.71 24.50
C GLY A 777 29.95 -6.05 23.95
N TYR A 778 30.17 -5.80 22.65
CA TYR A 778 31.47 -5.98 22.00
C TYR A 778 32.52 -4.99 22.57
N ALA A 779 32.15 -3.72 22.76
CA ALA A 779 33.05 -2.73 23.34
C ALA A 779 33.52 -3.12 24.76
N VAL A 780 32.60 -3.70 25.54
CA VAL A 780 32.95 -4.25 26.88
C VAL A 780 33.90 -5.43 26.77
N SER A 781 33.64 -6.40 25.88
CA SER A 781 34.51 -7.57 25.71
C SER A 781 35.92 -7.23 25.23
N GLN A 782 36.06 -6.20 24.38
CA GLN A 782 37.36 -5.69 23.92
C GLN A 782 38.16 -4.98 25.04
N ARG A 783 37.49 -4.43 26.04
CA ARG A 783 38.08 -3.69 27.16
C ARG A 783 38.07 -4.47 28.46
N THR A 784 37.81 -5.79 28.43
CA THR A 784 37.71 -6.63 29.62
C THR A 784 38.97 -6.55 30.50
N ARG A 785 40.14 -6.57 29.89
CA ARG A 785 41.43 -6.43 30.61
C ARG A 785 41.59 -5.03 31.24
N GLU A 786 41.29 -3.98 30.52
CA GLU A 786 41.31 -2.60 31.02
C GLU A 786 40.32 -2.41 32.19
N ILE A 787 39.10 -2.96 32.04
CA ILE A 787 38.08 -2.97 33.10
C ILE A 787 38.56 -3.77 34.30
N GLY A 788 39.16 -4.96 34.10
CA GLY A 788 39.73 -5.79 35.15
C GLY A 788 40.82 -5.06 35.93
N ILE A 789 41.76 -4.39 35.27
CA ILE A 789 42.81 -3.58 35.90
C ILE A 789 42.21 -2.44 36.71
N ARG A 790 41.22 -1.73 36.18
CA ARG A 790 40.52 -0.62 36.89
C ARG A 790 39.78 -1.13 38.13
N VAL A 791 39.14 -2.31 38.05
CA VAL A 791 38.49 -2.95 39.20
C VAL A 791 39.54 -3.34 40.26
N ALA A 792 40.66 -3.93 39.84
CA ALA A 792 41.75 -4.30 40.73
C ALA A 792 42.40 -3.09 41.45
N LEU A 793 42.42 -1.93 40.77
CA LEU A 793 42.87 -0.64 41.31
C LEU A 793 41.81 0.09 42.17
N GLY A 794 40.64 -0.56 42.45
CA GLY A 794 39.62 -0.01 43.34
C GLY A 794 38.65 0.95 42.67
N ALA A 795 38.53 0.99 41.33
CA ALA A 795 37.53 1.86 40.67
C ALA A 795 36.10 1.50 41.10
N PRO A 796 35.27 2.47 41.52
CA PRO A 796 33.92 2.19 41.96
C PRO A 796 33.08 1.67 40.78
N ARG A 797 32.23 0.66 41.04
CA ARG A 797 31.34 -0.01 40.05
C ARG A 797 30.45 0.98 39.28
N SER A 798 30.02 2.05 39.97
CA SER A 798 29.21 3.10 39.34
C SER A 798 29.95 3.88 38.24
N ARG A 799 31.27 4.07 38.36
CA ARG A 799 32.09 4.76 37.34
C ARG A 799 32.24 3.89 36.08
N ILE A 800 32.40 2.58 36.24
CA ILE A 800 32.47 1.62 35.13
C ILE A 800 31.14 1.54 34.43
N ALA A 801 30.04 1.37 35.17
CA ALA A 801 28.67 1.36 34.59
C ALA A 801 28.37 2.64 33.83
N ARG A 802 28.69 3.82 34.40
CA ARG A 802 28.46 5.13 33.76
C ARG A 802 29.29 5.28 32.49
N SER A 803 30.49 4.77 32.43
CA SER A 803 31.34 4.81 31.22
C SER A 803 30.73 3.95 30.09
N VAL A 804 30.22 2.75 30.41
CA VAL A 804 29.63 1.83 29.43
C VAL A 804 28.28 2.36 28.93
N ILE A 805 27.39 2.74 29.87
CA ILE A 805 26.06 3.28 29.54
C ILE A 805 26.19 4.62 28.78
N GLY A 806 27.08 5.51 29.26
CA GLY A 806 27.31 6.82 28.65
C GLY A 806 27.76 6.73 27.18
N ALA A 807 28.61 5.76 26.84
CA ALA A 807 29.02 5.55 25.47
C ALA A 807 27.86 5.10 24.56
N GLY A 808 26.99 4.18 25.05
CA GLY A 808 25.80 3.74 24.31
C GLY A 808 24.76 4.86 24.15
N VAL A 809 24.50 5.59 25.23
CA VAL A 809 23.55 6.72 25.23
C VAL A 809 24.04 7.85 24.32
N ALA A 810 25.32 8.15 24.27
CA ALA A 810 25.87 9.16 23.36
C ALA A 810 25.62 8.81 21.88
N LEU A 811 25.80 7.53 21.50
CA LEU A 811 25.45 7.07 20.15
C LEU A 811 23.96 7.17 19.86
N ALA A 812 23.11 6.80 20.83
CA ALA A 812 21.67 6.92 20.72
C ALA A 812 21.21 8.38 20.57
N ILE A 813 21.75 9.29 21.38
CA ILE A 813 21.44 10.74 21.29
C ILE A 813 21.88 11.29 19.92
N SER A 814 23.08 10.94 19.44
CA SER A 814 23.56 11.37 18.13
C SER A 814 22.65 10.90 17.00
N GLY A 815 22.27 9.60 17.02
CA GLY A 815 21.34 9.03 16.04
C GLY A 815 19.94 9.64 16.14
N THR A 816 19.42 9.81 17.35
CA THR A 816 18.13 10.46 17.59
C THR A 816 18.12 11.89 17.06
N ALA A 817 19.14 12.69 17.32
CA ALA A 817 19.23 14.08 16.82
C ALA A 817 19.19 14.13 15.27
N ILE A 818 19.96 13.24 14.61
CA ILE A 818 19.93 13.11 13.13
C ILE A 818 18.56 12.67 12.66
N GLY A 819 17.96 11.65 13.32
CA GLY A 819 16.65 11.13 12.96
C GLY A 819 15.52 12.14 13.13
N LEU A 820 15.55 12.96 14.19
CA LEU A 820 14.60 14.05 14.38
C LEU A 820 14.73 15.11 13.28
N ALA A 821 15.96 15.43 12.85
CA ALA A 821 16.19 16.33 11.72
C ALA A 821 15.61 15.74 10.42
N ILE A 822 15.87 14.46 10.13
CA ILE A 822 15.29 13.76 8.95
C ILE A 822 13.76 13.73 9.04
N ALA A 823 13.20 13.41 10.22
CA ALA A 823 11.77 13.38 10.46
C ALA A 823 11.12 14.74 10.19
N HIS A 824 11.75 15.85 10.61
CA HIS A 824 11.25 17.20 10.36
C HIS A 824 11.01 17.48 8.87
N TRP A 825 11.92 17.03 7.99
CA TRP A 825 11.73 17.13 6.54
C TRP A 825 10.72 16.09 6.02
N GLY A 826 10.75 14.89 6.58
CA GLY A 826 9.87 13.78 6.21
C GLY A 826 8.40 13.99 6.56
N THR A 827 8.08 14.85 7.55
CA THR A 827 6.69 15.17 7.93
C THR A 827 5.87 15.79 6.80
N LYS A 828 6.52 16.37 5.77
CA LYS A 828 5.85 16.80 4.53
C LYS A 828 5.06 15.68 3.85
N VAL A 829 5.57 14.46 3.92
CA VAL A 829 4.95 13.30 3.25
C VAL A 829 3.69 12.84 3.98
N ILE A 830 3.62 13.04 5.29
CA ILE A 830 2.49 12.61 6.12
C ILE A 830 1.50 13.73 6.44
N GLU A 831 1.77 14.96 6.01
CA GLU A 831 0.97 16.16 6.34
C GLU A 831 -0.50 15.98 5.96
N THR A 832 -0.78 15.37 4.80
CA THR A 832 -2.14 15.07 4.33
C THR A 832 -2.89 14.02 5.17
N GLN A 833 -2.16 13.26 5.99
CA GLN A 833 -2.70 12.22 6.86
C GLN A 833 -2.89 12.69 8.31
N LEU A 834 -2.48 13.92 8.61
CA LEU A 834 -2.50 14.45 9.97
C LEU A 834 -3.74 15.33 10.18
N TYR A 835 -4.48 15.03 11.24
CA TYR A 835 -5.62 15.83 11.68
C TYR A 835 -5.30 16.56 12.99
N GLY A 836 -5.38 17.89 12.98
CA GLY A 836 -5.17 18.71 14.17
C GLY A 836 -3.78 18.57 14.82
N VAL A 837 -2.78 18.14 14.04
CA VAL A 837 -1.38 18.02 14.47
C VAL A 837 -0.53 18.90 13.57
N ALA A 838 0.17 19.85 14.16
CA ALA A 838 1.09 20.70 13.42
C ALA A 838 2.27 19.89 12.89
N ARG A 839 2.79 20.24 11.71
CA ARG A 839 3.93 19.60 11.04
C ARG A 839 5.19 19.51 11.93
N SER A 840 5.39 20.48 12.81
CA SER A 840 6.49 20.53 13.79
C SER A 840 5.97 20.35 15.21
N ASP A 841 5.15 19.31 15.45
CA ASP A 841 4.56 19.04 16.76
C ASP A 841 5.61 18.68 17.81
N GLY A 842 6.01 19.66 18.62
CA GLY A 842 7.07 19.51 19.65
C GLY A 842 6.82 18.36 20.62
N ALA A 843 5.56 18.04 20.94
CA ALA A 843 5.24 16.94 21.86
C ALA A 843 5.54 15.56 21.22
N SER A 844 5.24 15.36 19.94
CA SER A 844 5.55 14.11 19.22
C SER A 844 7.07 13.92 19.07
N PHE A 845 7.81 14.99 18.79
CA PHE A 845 9.27 14.95 18.71
C PHE A 845 9.92 14.67 20.10
N ALA A 846 9.42 15.29 21.16
CA ALA A 846 9.89 15.03 22.53
C ALA A 846 9.60 13.59 22.98
N ALA A 847 8.38 13.09 22.71
CA ALA A 847 8.00 11.71 23.00
C ALA A 847 8.92 10.72 22.29
N ALA A 848 9.22 10.94 21.01
CA ALA A 848 10.14 10.11 20.25
C ALA A 848 11.55 10.11 20.85
N ALA A 849 12.08 11.27 21.22
CA ALA A 849 13.39 11.37 21.87
C ALA A 849 13.43 10.59 23.20
N ILE A 850 12.39 10.71 24.03
CA ILE A 850 12.30 10.01 25.33
C ILE A 850 12.26 8.49 25.10
N VAL A 851 11.41 8.00 24.20
CA VAL A 851 11.26 6.56 23.91
C VAL A 851 12.59 5.96 23.45
N LEU A 852 13.33 6.65 22.58
CA LEU A 852 14.62 6.17 22.07
C LEU A 852 15.71 6.17 23.14
N VAL A 853 15.78 7.19 23.97
CA VAL A 853 16.74 7.26 25.09
C VAL A 853 16.43 6.15 26.10
N VAL A 854 15.17 5.91 26.42
CA VAL A 854 14.76 4.82 27.31
C VAL A 854 15.10 3.46 26.72
N ALA A 855 14.83 3.23 25.43
CA ALA A 855 15.21 1.99 24.74
C ALA A 855 16.74 1.77 24.76
N ALA A 856 17.51 2.83 24.53
CA ALA A 856 18.98 2.77 24.58
C ALA A 856 19.50 2.46 25.99
N LEU A 857 18.92 3.05 27.03
CA LEU A 857 19.24 2.74 28.41
C LEU A 857 18.97 1.27 28.73
N ILE A 858 17.82 0.74 28.34
CA ILE A 858 17.45 -0.68 28.52
C ILE A 858 18.44 -1.57 27.79
N ALA A 859 18.80 -1.27 26.54
CA ALA A 859 19.77 -2.03 25.75
C ALA A 859 21.16 -2.08 26.38
N CYS A 860 21.56 -1.01 27.09
CA CYS A 860 22.87 -0.92 27.75
C CYS A 860 22.94 -1.61 29.12
N ILE A 861 21.81 -1.97 29.76
CA ILE A 861 21.79 -2.56 31.13
C ILE A 861 22.55 -3.89 31.19
N VAL A 862 22.26 -4.82 30.24
CA VAL A 862 22.87 -6.16 30.27
C VAL A 862 24.37 -6.10 30.01
N PRO A 863 24.90 -5.38 28.99
CA PRO A 863 26.33 -5.18 28.82
C PRO A 863 27.03 -4.54 30.02
N ALA A 864 26.37 -3.53 30.64
CA ALA A 864 26.92 -2.89 31.84
C ALA A 864 27.01 -3.86 33.04
N ARG A 865 25.98 -4.67 33.25
CA ARG A 865 26.01 -5.73 34.29
C ARG A 865 27.13 -6.75 34.05
N ARG A 866 27.32 -7.17 32.77
CA ARG A 866 28.45 -8.07 32.40
C ARG A 866 29.81 -7.43 32.66
N ALA A 867 29.98 -6.13 32.36
CA ALA A 867 31.20 -5.40 32.66
C ALA A 867 31.52 -5.36 34.19
N LEU A 868 30.47 -5.26 35.01
CA LEU A 868 30.61 -5.26 36.49
C LEU A 868 30.89 -6.64 37.10
N ALA A 869 30.58 -7.71 36.38
CA ALA A 869 30.79 -9.11 36.81
C ALA A 869 32.17 -9.68 36.40
N VAL A 870 33.04 -8.86 35.79
CA VAL A 870 34.37 -9.27 35.36
C VAL A 870 35.24 -9.51 36.63
N ASP A 871 35.74 -10.75 36.77
CA ASP A 871 36.70 -11.09 37.82
C ASP A 871 38.10 -10.56 37.41
N PRO A 872 38.70 -9.69 38.25
CA PRO A 872 40.05 -9.13 37.98
C PRO A 872 41.11 -10.18 37.74
N MET A 873 41.08 -11.29 38.50
CA MET A 873 42.11 -12.35 38.43
C MET A 873 42.03 -13.13 37.12
N THR A 874 40.81 -13.42 36.67
CA THR A 874 40.59 -14.10 35.38
C THR A 874 40.90 -13.19 34.22
N ALA A 875 40.60 -11.87 34.31
CA ALA A 875 40.83 -10.88 33.26
C ALA A 875 42.34 -10.58 33.03
N ILE A 876 43.20 -10.75 34.06
CA ILE A 876 44.64 -10.54 33.95
C ILE A 876 45.36 -11.82 33.48
N ARG A 877 44.81 -13.03 33.78
CA ARG A 877 45.38 -14.33 33.38
C ARG A 877 44.97 -14.81 31.99
N ALA A 878 44.00 -14.17 31.33
CA ALA A 878 43.55 -14.52 29.97
C ALA A 878 44.57 -13.96 28.95
N ASP A 879 45.64 -14.73 28.68
CA ASP A 879 46.55 -14.59 27.54
C ASP A 879 46.05 -15.43 26.35
#